data_20b1791e60aa9ead36bc566072ad21a3
#
_entry.id   20b1791e60aa9ead36bc566072ad21a3
#
_cell.length_a   1.000
_cell.length_b   1.000
_cell.length_c   1.000
_cell.angle_alpha   90.00
_cell.angle_beta   90.00
_cell.angle_gamma   90.00
#
_symmetry.space_group_name_H-M   'P 1'
#
loop_
_entity.id
_entity.type
_entity.pdbx_description
1 polymer ?
#
loop_
_entity_poly.entity_id
_entity_poly.type
_entity_poly.pdbx_seq_one_letter_code
_entity_poly.pdbx_strand_id
1 'polypeptide(L)'
;MFRLRSLIVIILLVGATVEMPLQAEPPGVAYIFPAGGQRGSTVDFRVGGYYLFAQAEFEMLGTGVQAPAYITPRLKTDWFEGPVIPMPASQAKENYPKDAGGILAVDTDAPLGFHYWRVSTSQGITPVMKFMVGDLPEIVEHEIDGNPIPVDVQVPLTINGRIFPREDVDVWQFQAVVGRSYTCEVMSARLGLPLDSRLEIRGPDGLQQAENVDFFGNDSCIRFVANQSGVYQVRIHDIKFGGLQNYVYRLTITDQILIDRAFPLGGQAGTTIKPELLGQNIPAETISITLPEYLSGDGILNTTIGSYCHPFVFQHYQAGLLRFDISNLSEFIESTEMAQGVLPTPAVFNGRIMKADEVDKWWFSARKGDDFLFDLRAARLGSPLDSIIAIYDKEGKLLKQHDDIINGNTDSSLLMSFTEDGDYYVTVADAVGGRSGKKYAYRLVVDVPVKHAPSFVLTMPGNSLTILRDQIVKVKIKVQRRGGFQDAIDLVVEGLPKGITAAGLKIPKDKSEVELTLKCDDQAIIQRVEIRVIGTVVVAVEPNTQVNTTVAPVVAIWKPVGDTETVFDTLKLAVGLPTPFKVWGIYNSEYANRGSSYARKFFIDRGEFKGPIRIMLADTQARHLQGVTGRLLVVPPEDTEFLFQIQLPPWMQVGRTCRSCVMGV
;
A
#
# COMPACT_ATOMS: atom_id res chain seq x y z
N MET A 1 49.32 48.90 -31.22
CA MET A 1 50.21 48.30 -30.18
C MET A 1 49.47 48.44 -28.85
N PHE A 2 48.69 47.44 -28.47
CA PHE A 2 48.10 47.31 -27.14
C PHE A 2 48.39 45.91 -26.62
N ARG A 3 49.18 45.84 -25.57
CA ARG A 3 49.51 44.58 -24.87
C ARG A 3 48.40 44.28 -23.86
N LEU A 4 47.69 43.17 -24.08
CA LEU A 4 46.75 42.59 -23.12
C LEU A 4 47.57 41.78 -22.09
N ARG A 5 47.55 42.18 -20.83
CA ARG A 5 48.09 41.41 -19.71
C ARG A 5 46.98 40.45 -19.22
N SER A 6 47.19 39.18 -19.40
CA SER A 6 46.35 38.13 -18.82
C SER A 6 46.61 38.00 -17.33
N LEU A 7 45.58 38.27 -16.54
CA LEU A 7 45.56 38.03 -15.09
C LEU A 7 45.08 36.62 -14.85
N ILE A 8 45.98 35.73 -14.42
CA ILE A 8 45.62 34.39 -13.99
C ILE A 8 45.16 34.48 -12.53
N VAL A 9 43.85 34.32 -12.28
CA VAL A 9 43.27 34.15 -10.94
C VAL A 9 43.32 32.68 -10.59
N ILE A 10 44.22 32.31 -9.69
CA ILE A 10 44.23 30.98 -9.08
C ILE A 10 43.17 30.97 -7.97
N ILE A 11 42.04 30.36 -8.22
CA ILE A 11 41.03 30.06 -7.19
C ILE A 11 41.50 28.80 -6.44
N LEU A 12 42.01 28.99 -5.25
CA LEU A 12 42.23 27.93 -4.27
C LEU A 12 40.84 27.45 -3.77
N LEU A 13 40.35 26.36 -4.36
CA LEU A 13 39.25 25.59 -3.81
C LEU A 13 39.73 24.88 -2.53
N VAL A 14 39.51 25.49 -1.38
CA VAL A 14 39.57 24.80 -0.10
C VAL A 14 38.37 23.86 -0.08
N GLY A 15 38.61 22.60 -0.41
CA GLY A 15 37.64 21.54 -0.25
C GLY A 15 37.35 21.35 1.25
N ALA A 16 36.27 21.93 1.73
CA ALA A 16 35.69 21.53 2.97
C ALA A 16 35.16 20.10 2.75
N THR A 17 35.87 19.10 3.23
CA THR A 17 35.35 17.75 3.38
C THR A 17 34.23 17.83 4.41
N VAL A 18 32.99 17.90 3.96
CA VAL A 18 31.82 17.65 4.81
C VAL A 18 31.92 16.16 5.15
N GLU A 19 32.45 15.86 6.30
CA GLU A 19 32.33 14.54 6.90
C GLU A 19 30.81 14.33 7.16
N MET A 20 30.12 13.71 6.22
CA MET A 20 28.81 13.14 6.54
C MET A 20 29.07 12.05 7.58
N PRO A 21 28.42 12.13 8.76
CA PRO A 21 28.49 11.03 9.70
C PRO A 21 28.01 9.78 8.97
N LEU A 22 28.85 8.74 8.88
CA LEU A 22 28.45 7.44 8.39
C LEU A 22 27.41 6.88 9.38
N GLN A 23 26.15 7.02 9.00
CA GLN A 23 25.02 6.52 9.78
C GLN A 23 24.93 5.02 9.53
N ALA A 24 24.73 4.22 10.57
CA ALA A 24 24.33 2.83 10.39
C ALA A 24 23.08 2.80 9.52
N GLU A 25 23.12 2.06 8.44
CA GLU A 25 21.94 1.93 7.59
C GLU A 25 20.99 0.92 8.24
N PRO A 26 19.73 1.29 8.49
CA PRO A 26 18.74 0.39 9.05
C PRO A 26 18.48 -0.77 8.08
N PRO A 27 17.93 -1.91 8.56
CA PRO A 27 17.56 -3.00 7.67
C PRO A 27 16.53 -2.52 6.64
N GLY A 28 16.67 -2.96 5.41
CA GLY A 28 15.72 -2.71 4.33
C GLY A 28 15.14 -4.02 3.82
N VAL A 29 13.86 -4.02 3.45
CA VAL A 29 13.21 -5.16 2.78
C VAL A 29 12.66 -4.72 1.44
N ALA A 30 12.79 -5.57 0.43
CA ALA A 30 12.35 -5.31 -0.92
C ALA A 30 11.14 -6.16 -1.32
N TYR A 31 11.02 -7.39 -0.80
CA TYR A 31 9.94 -8.32 -1.12
C TYR A 31 9.86 -9.47 -0.12
N ILE A 32 8.73 -10.15 -0.13
CA ILE A 32 8.53 -11.52 0.36
C ILE A 32 8.08 -12.39 -0.81
N PHE A 33 8.60 -13.62 -0.91
CA PHE A 33 8.22 -14.57 -1.95
C PHE A 33 8.08 -15.99 -1.37
N PRO A 34 6.93 -16.64 -1.56
CA PRO A 34 5.68 -16.12 -2.16
C PRO A 34 5.13 -14.91 -1.42
N ALA A 35 4.41 -14.02 -2.14
CA ALA A 35 3.82 -12.82 -1.55
C ALA A 35 2.46 -13.06 -0.91
N GLY A 36 2.09 -14.32 -0.72
CA GLY A 36 0.86 -14.74 -0.05
C GLY A 36 0.80 -16.24 0.17
N GLY A 37 -0.32 -16.71 0.72
CA GLY A 37 -0.56 -18.12 0.98
C GLY A 37 -2.04 -18.44 1.13
N GLN A 38 -2.41 -19.71 0.83
CA GLN A 38 -3.76 -20.22 1.00
C GLN A 38 -4.05 -20.47 2.48
N ARG A 39 -5.28 -20.24 2.93
CA ARG A 39 -5.77 -20.71 4.23
C ARG A 39 -5.49 -22.21 4.45
N GLY A 40 -5.06 -22.55 5.66
CA GLY A 40 -4.76 -23.93 6.04
C GLY A 40 -3.47 -24.49 5.44
N SER A 41 -2.62 -23.65 4.84
CA SER A 41 -1.37 -24.08 4.22
C SER A 41 -0.13 -23.64 5.00
N THR A 42 1.00 -24.21 4.65
CA THR A 42 2.33 -23.75 5.06
C THR A 42 3.05 -23.15 3.87
N VAL A 43 3.73 -22.01 4.08
CA VAL A 43 4.44 -21.27 3.03
C VAL A 43 5.91 -21.20 3.39
N ASP A 44 6.76 -21.83 2.59
CA ASP A 44 8.22 -21.66 2.65
C ASP A 44 8.56 -20.33 1.98
N PHE A 45 8.80 -19.29 2.79
CA PHE A 45 8.95 -17.94 2.30
C PHE A 45 10.41 -17.48 2.29
N ARG A 46 10.67 -16.50 1.44
CA ARG A 46 11.92 -15.75 1.35
C ARG A 46 11.65 -14.27 1.46
N VAL A 47 12.53 -13.57 2.15
CA VAL A 47 12.58 -12.12 2.23
C VAL A 47 13.88 -11.66 1.60
N GLY A 48 13.79 -10.84 0.56
CA GLY A 48 14.95 -10.16 0.01
C GLY A 48 15.09 -8.77 0.60
N GLY A 49 16.32 -8.41 0.96
CA GLY A 49 16.57 -7.12 1.59
C GLY A 49 18.06 -6.86 1.84
N TYR A 50 18.32 -5.77 2.57
CA TYR A 50 19.67 -5.34 2.93
C TYR A 50 19.82 -5.40 4.44
N TYR A 51 21.04 -5.77 4.87
CA TYR A 51 21.41 -5.80 6.28
C TYR A 51 20.51 -6.73 7.13
N LEU A 52 20.04 -7.81 6.50
CA LEU A 52 19.30 -8.90 7.11
C LEU A 52 20.32 -9.92 7.65
N PHE A 53 20.75 -9.71 8.87
CA PHE A 53 21.75 -10.58 9.51
C PHE A 53 21.10 -11.83 10.12
N ALA A 54 21.96 -12.78 10.56
CA ALA A 54 21.58 -14.10 11.08
C ALA A 54 20.76 -14.03 12.37
N GLN A 55 20.09 -13.09 12.77
CA GLN A 55 19.18 -12.94 13.89
C GLN A 55 18.18 -11.78 13.65
N ALA A 56 17.90 -11.52 12.38
CA ALA A 56 16.86 -10.57 12.05
C ALA A 56 15.51 -11.12 12.52
N GLU A 57 14.85 -10.40 13.41
CA GLU A 57 13.52 -10.76 13.89
C GLU A 57 12.50 -10.52 12.80
N PHE A 58 11.58 -11.46 12.64
CA PHE A 58 10.49 -11.37 11.70
C PHE A 58 9.16 -11.32 12.46
N GLU A 59 8.32 -10.36 12.13
CA GLU A 59 7.04 -10.16 12.78
C GLU A 59 5.92 -10.14 11.73
N MET A 60 4.94 -11.04 11.86
CA MET A 60 3.65 -10.94 11.20
C MET A 60 2.69 -10.19 12.12
N LEU A 61 1.96 -9.25 11.56
CA LEU A 61 1.00 -8.40 12.26
C LEU A 61 -0.43 -8.92 11.97
N GLY A 62 -1.25 -8.94 12.99
CA GLY A 62 -2.61 -9.46 12.91
C GLY A 62 -2.70 -10.91 13.40
N THR A 63 -3.82 -11.56 13.12
CA THR A 63 -4.15 -12.92 13.56
C THR A 63 -4.23 -13.88 12.39
N GLY A 64 -4.07 -15.18 12.65
CA GLY A 64 -4.28 -16.24 11.65
C GLY A 64 -3.06 -16.57 10.78
N VAL A 65 -1.92 -15.89 10.94
CA VAL A 65 -0.67 -16.27 10.27
C VAL A 65 0.44 -16.36 11.32
N GLN A 66 0.93 -17.58 11.53
CA GLN A 66 2.02 -17.86 12.47
C GLN A 66 3.36 -17.78 11.75
N ALA A 67 4.31 -17.10 12.34
CA ALA A 67 5.63 -16.84 11.77
C ALA A 67 6.76 -17.27 12.71
N PRO A 68 7.95 -17.59 12.17
CA PRO A 68 9.13 -17.80 12.98
C PRO A 68 9.56 -16.47 13.61
N ALA A 69 10.09 -16.51 14.83
CA ALA A 69 10.60 -15.30 15.49
C ALA A 69 11.78 -14.66 14.76
N TYR A 70 12.54 -15.44 14.00
CA TYR A 70 13.72 -15.01 13.27
C TYR A 70 13.72 -15.60 11.86
N ILE A 71 14.18 -14.81 10.88
CA ILE A 71 14.52 -15.32 9.56
C ILE A 71 15.99 -15.73 9.50
N THR A 72 16.27 -16.78 8.73
CA THR A 72 17.60 -17.34 8.57
C THR A 72 18.12 -17.09 7.16
N PRO A 73 19.40 -16.69 6.99
CA PRO A 73 20.00 -16.56 5.67
C PRO A 73 19.93 -17.87 4.90
N ARG A 74 19.51 -17.82 3.65
CA ARG A 74 19.52 -18.96 2.72
C ARG A 74 20.90 -19.10 2.08
N LEU A 75 21.58 -20.23 2.33
CA LEU A 75 22.93 -20.51 1.80
C LEU A 75 22.91 -20.90 0.32
N LYS A 76 21.80 -21.40 -0.18
CA LYS A 76 21.55 -21.64 -1.60
C LYS A 76 20.38 -20.75 -2.03
N THR A 77 20.61 -19.86 -2.95
CA THR A 77 19.56 -19.29 -3.75
C THR A 77 19.12 -20.39 -4.72
N ASP A 78 17.85 -20.83 -4.65
CA ASP A 78 17.26 -21.67 -5.70
C ASP A 78 16.91 -20.80 -6.93
N TRP A 79 17.47 -19.62 -6.97
CA TRP A 79 17.33 -18.70 -8.06
C TRP A 79 18.26 -19.13 -9.18
N PHE A 80 17.71 -19.34 -10.33
CA PHE A 80 18.51 -19.47 -11.52
C PHE A 80 19.23 -18.11 -11.73
N GLU A 81 20.53 -18.10 -11.52
CA GLU A 81 21.37 -17.03 -12.07
C GLU A 81 21.60 -17.37 -13.53
N GLY A 82 20.68 -16.99 -14.40
CA GLY A 82 20.75 -17.21 -15.83
C GLY A 82 21.99 -16.63 -16.48
N PRO A 83 22.20 -16.84 -17.79
CA PRO A 83 23.33 -16.28 -18.50
C PRO A 83 23.38 -14.77 -18.27
N VAL A 84 24.57 -14.25 -18.09
CA VAL A 84 24.82 -12.82 -17.87
C VAL A 84 24.21 -12.02 -19.00
N ILE A 85 23.03 -11.44 -18.76
CA ILE A 85 22.47 -10.49 -19.69
C ILE A 85 23.32 -9.22 -19.62
N PRO A 86 23.87 -8.74 -20.77
CA PRO A 86 24.63 -7.50 -20.79
C PRO A 86 23.78 -6.33 -20.32
N MET A 87 24.04 -5.83 -19.11
CA MET A 87 23.31 -4.71 -18.57
C MET A 87 23.86 -3.39 -19.11
N PRO A 88 23.03 -2.46 -19.59
CA PRO A 88 23.49 -1.14 -20.02
C PRO A 88 24.21 -0.40 -18.88
N ALA A 89 25.25 0.35 -19.20
CA ALA A 89 26.03 1.14 -18.23
C ALA A 89 25.20 2.16 -17.44
N SER A 90 23.99 2.50 -17.92
CA SER A 90 23.02 3.39 -17.27
C SER A 90 22.37 2.79 -16.00
N GLN A 91 22.54 1.51 -15.72
CA GLN A 91 21.95 0.83 -14.58
C GLN A 91 22.98 0.66 -13.43
N ALA A 92 23.54 1.77 -13.02
CA ALA A 92 24.65 1.81 -12.07
C ALA A 92 24.29 1.48 -10.61
N LYS A 93 23.01 1.26 -10.30
CA LYS A 93 22.53 1.01 -8.92
C LYS A 93 21.64 -0.22 -8.90
N GLU A 94 22.21 -1.39 -9.09
CA GLU A 94 21.49 -2.61 -8.78
C GLU A 94 21.88 -3.09 -7.40
N ASN A 95 20.88 -3.08 -6.53
CA ASN A 95 20.98 -3.63 -5.21
C ASN A 95 20.55 -5.10 -5.30
N TYR A 96 21.42 -6.01 -4.90
CA TYR A 96 21.09 -7.43 -4.78
C TYR A 96 20.70 -7.71 -3.33
N PRO A 97 19.41 -7.83 -3.01
CA PRO A 97 19.01 -8.23 -1.69
C PRO A 97 19.43 -9.69 -1.43
N LYS A 98 20.05 -9.94 -0.30
CA LYS A 98 20.28 -11.30 0.18
C LYS A 98 18.97 -11.89 0.67
N ASP A 99 18.72 -13.14 0.30
CA ASP A 99 17.57 -13.88 0.78
C ASP A 99 17.78 -14.38 2.21
N ALA A 100 16.80 -14.13 3.05
CA ALA A 100 16.61 -14.80 4.31
C ALA A 100 15.20 -15.40 4.30
N GLY A 101 14.91 -16.41 5.09
CA GLY A 101 13.60 -17.02 5.01
C GLY A 101 13.20 -17.85 6.22
N GLY A 102 12.05 -18.45 6.13
CA GLY A 102 11.43 -19.28 7.14
C GLY A 102 10.16 -19.95 6.62
N ILE A 103 9.36 -20.48 7.52
CA ILE A 103 8.08 -21.11 7.21
C ILE A 103 6.97 -20.33 7.92
N LEU A 104 5.96 -19.89 7.17
CA LEU A 104 4.70 -19.38 7.70
C LEU A 104 3.67 -20.51 7.77
N ALA A 105 2.85 -20.52 8.82
CA ALA A 105 1.65 -21.35 8.86
C ALA A 105 0.43 -20.43 8.81
N VAL A 106 -0.43 -20.64 7.82
CA VAL A 106 -1.68 -19.90 7.64
C VAL A 106 -2.81 -20.73 8.22
N ASP A 107 -3.49 -20.22 9.23
CA ASP A 107 -4.59 -20.92 9.88
C ASP A 107 -5.78 -21.12 8.92
N THR A 108 -6.59 -22.14 9.15
CA THR A 108 -7.76 -22.45 8.30
C THR A 108 -8.85 -21.38 8.36
N ASP A 109 -8.87 -20.58 9.42
CA ASP A 109 -9.80 -19.48 9.67
C ASP A 109 -9.11 -18.10 9.60
N ALA A 110 -7.86 -18.03 9.12
CA ALA A 110 -7.16 -16.79 8.94
C ALA A 110 -8.02 -15.77 8.18
N PRO A 111 -8.08 -14.50 8.56
CA PRO A 111 -8.76 -13.48 7.79
C PRO A 111 -8.24 -13.43 6.36
N LEU A 112 -9.14 -13.41 5.36
CA LEU A 112 -8.73 -13.19 3.97
C LEU A 112 -8.33 -11.73 3.75
N GLY A 113 -7.40 -11.52 2.83
CA GLY A 113 -6.93 -10.19 2.48
C GLY A 113 -5.50 -9.90 2.93
N PHE A 114 -5.19 -8.61 3.11
CA PHE A 114 -3.85 -8.18 3.45
C PHE A 114 -3.52 -8.43 4.92
N HIS A 115 -2.41 -9.13 5.13
CA HIS A 115 -1.66 -9.20 6.37
C HIS A 115 -0.39 -8.37 6.22
N TYR A 116 0.20 -7.98 7.33
CA TYR A 116 1.38 -7.11 7.31
C TYR A 116 2.54 -7.78 8.01
N TRP A 117 3.75 -7.51 7.53
CA TRP A 117 4.97 -8.05 8.12
C TRP A 117 6.08 -7.01 8.12
N ARG A 118 7.06 -7.20 8.96
CA ARG A 118 8.26 -6.37 9.04
C ARG A 118 9.43 -7.14 9.63
N VAL A 119 10.63 -6.59 9.43
CA VAL A 119 11.88 -7.14 9.96
C VAL A 119 12.54 -6.11 10.86
N SER A 120 13.20 -6.59 11.91
CA SER A 120 13.99 -5.73 12.77
C SER A 120 15.34 -6.37 13.14
N THR A 121 16.34 -5.50 13.33
CA THR A 121 17.71 -5.86 13.74
C THR A 121 18.15 -4.94 14.89
N SER A 122 19.37 -5.13 15.40
CA SER A 122 19.96 -4.19 16.37
C SER A 122 20.19 -2.78 15.81
N GLN A 123 20.07 -2.59 14.50
CA GLN A 123 20.27 -1.31 13.82
C GLN A 123 18.96 -0.62 13.44
N GLY A 124 17.82 -1.26 13.67
CA GLY A 124 16.54 -0.64 13.40
C GLY A 124 15.44 -1.61 12.97
N ILE A 125 14.37 -1.03 12.42
CA ILE A 125 13.16 -1.73 12.00
C ILE A 125 12.74 -1.26 10.61
N THR A 126 12.22 -2.17 9.78
CA THR A 126 11.70 -1.85 8.46
C THR A 126 10.28 -1.27 8.54
N PRO A 127 9.84 -0.52 7.52
CA PRO A 127 8.42 -0.30 7.30
C PRO A 127 7.67 -1.64 7.17
N VAL A 128 6.35 -1.61 7.37
CA VAL A 128 5.51 -2.79 7.12
C VAL A 128 5.36 -3.04 5.63
N MET A 129 5.34 -4.33 5.26
CA MET A 129 5.06 -4.84 3.93
C MET A 129 3.81 -5.72 3.96
N LYS A 130 3.21 -5.97 2.81
CA LYS A 130 1.99 -6.76 2.68
C LYS A 130 2.28 -8.23 2.37
N PHE A 131 1.39 -9.09 2.86
CA PHE A 131 1.29 -10.50 2.54
C PHE A 131 -0.19 -10.83 2.35
N MET A 132 -0.56 -11.53 1.29
CA MET A 132 -1.95 -11.79 0.94
C MET A 132 -2.38 -13.20 1.36
N VAL A 133 -3.42 -13.29 2.18
CA VAL A 133 -4.08 -14.58 2.49
C VAL A 133 -5.27 -14.77 1.57
N GLY A 134 -5.24 -15.87 0.81
CA GLY A 134 -6.30 -16.28 -0.12
C GLY A 134 -6.95 -17.61 0.30
N ASP A 135 -8.00 -18.01 -0.42
CA ASP A 135 -8.71 -19.28 -0.23
C ASP A 135 -8.64 -20.21 -1.45
N LEU A 136 -8.14 -19.71 -2.59
CA LEU A 136 -7.90 -20.54 -3.76
C LEU A 136 -6.65 -21.41 -3.60
N PRO A 137 -6.56 -22.54 -4.28
CA PRO A 137 -5.32 -23.31 -4.39
C PRO A 137 -4.18 -22.43 -4.90
N GLU A 138 -3.00 -22.59 -4.33
CA GLU A 138 -1.83 -21.82 -4.72
C GLU A 138 -0.68 -22.70 -5.18
N ILE A 139 0.03 -22.22 -6.20
CA ILE A 139 1.30 -22.78 -6.65
C ILE A 139 2.39 -21.70 -6.63
N VAL A 140 3.63 -22.16 -6.51
CA VAL A 140 4.81 -21.31 -6.61
C VAL A 140 5.52 -21.64 -7.90
N GLU A 141 5.90 -20.60 -8.65
CA GLU A 141 6.66 -20.75 -9.88
C GLU A 141 8.00 -21.42 -9.65
N HIS A 142 8.34 -22.34 -10.55
CA HIS A 142 9.69 -22.80 -10.73
C HIS A 142 10.38 -21.98 -11.83
N GLU A 143 11.30 -21.15 -11.42
CA GLU A 143 12.13 -20.39 -12.37
C GLU A 143 12.87 -21.34 -13.31
N ILE A 144 12.57 -21.22 -14.61
CA ILE A 144 13.22 -21.97 -15.67
C ILE A 144 14.00 -20.98 -16.53
N ASP A 145 15.28 -21.21 -16.68
CA ASP A 145 16.13 -20.39 -17.53
C ASP A 145 15.80 -20.62 -19.02
N GLY A 146 15.71 -19.53 -19.77
CA GLY A 146 15.62 -19.55 -21.20
C GLY A 146 14.34 -18.99 -21.80
N ASN A 147 13.87 -19.62 -22.88
CA ASN A 147 12.65 -19.18 -23.57
C ASN A 147 11.40 -19.44 -22.73
N PRO A 148 10.37 -18.57 -22.82
CA PRO A 148 9.13 -18.77 -22.10
C PRO A 148 8.48 -20.10 -22.48
N ILE A 149 8.46 -21.03 -21.52
CA ILE A 149 7.89 -22.36 -21.68
C ILE A 149 6.49 -22.36 -21.03
N PRO A 150 5.41 -22.64 -21.78
CA PRO A 150 4.09 -22.71 -21.18
C PRO A 150 3.98 -23.78 -20.10
N VAL A 151 3.44 -23.41 -18.94
CA VAL A 151 3.20 -24.31 -17.81
C VAL A 151 1.71 -24.58 -17.69
N ASP A 152 1.33 -25.88 -17.70
CA ASP A 152 -0.05 -26.29 -17.53
C ASP A 152 -0.53 -26.09 -16.10
N VAL A 153 -1.69 -25.44 -15.95
CA VAL A 153 -2.33 -25.22 -14.66
C VAL A 153 -3.81 -25.59 -14.68
N GLN A 154 -4.34 -25.89 -13.50
CA GLN A 154 -5.76 -26.19 -13.32
C GLN A 154 -6.45 -25.02 -12.60
N VAL A 155 -7.46 -24.46 -13.25
CA VAL A 155 -8.26 -23.37 -12.66
C VAL A 155 -9.40 -23.90 -11.82
N PRO A 156 -9.77 -23.23 -10.70
CA PRO A 156 -9.25 -21.94 -10.21
C PRO A 156 -7.96 -22.11 -9.39
N LEU A 157 -7.04 -21.12 -9.51
CA LEU A 157 -5.81 -21.10 -8.69
C LEU A 157 -5.22 -19.70 -8.61
N THR A 158 -4.29 -19.51 -7.67
CA THR A 158 -3.37 -18.38 -7.63
C THR A 158 -1.93 -18.86 -7.81
N ILE A 159 -1.20 -18.21 -8.68
CA ILE A 159 0.20 -18.45 -8.99
C ILE A 159 1.03 -17.38 -8.32
N ASN A 160 1.99 -17.77 -7.50
CA ASN A 160 3.01 -16.88 -6.97
C ASN A 160 4.24 -16.98 -7.88
N GLY A 161 4.49 -15.95 -8.67
CA GLY A 161 5.58 -15.92 -9.63
C GLY A 161 6.42 -14.64 -9.51
N ARG A 162 7.36 -14.52 -10.42
CA ARG A 162 8.31 -13.42 -10.43
C ARG A 162 8.89 -13.21 -11.81
N ILE A 163 8.90 -11.98 -12.29
CA ILE A 163 9.55 -11.61 -13.56
C ILE A 163 11.07 -11.46 -13.30
N PHE A 164 11.83 -12.49 -13.63
CA PHE A 164 13.28 -12.55 -13.48
C PHE A 164 13.90 -13.58 -14.45
N PRO A 165 14.96 -13.22 -15.18
CA PRO A 165 15.65 -11.93 -15.22
C PRO A 165 14.88 -10.85 -16.00
N ARG A 166 15.53 -9.77 -16.42
CA ARG A 166 14.95 -8.79 -17.35
C ARG A 166 14.55 -9.46 -18.66
N GLU A 167 13.50 -8.90 -19.30
CA GLU A 167 12.90 -9.41 -20.54
C GLU A 167 12.24 -10.79 -20.38
N ASP A 168 12.05 -11.24 -19.13
CA ASP A 168 11.33 -12.46 -18.84
C ASP A 168 9.84 -12.33 -19.15
N VAL A 169 9.25 -13.45 -19.60
CA VAL A 169 7.83 -13.57 -19.92
C VAL A 169 7.34 -14.91 -19.42
N ASP A 170 6.55 -14.93 -18.36
CA ASP A 170 5.93 -16.14 -17.86
C ASP A 170 4.70 -16.51 -18.69
N VAL A 171 4.57 -17.80 -19.01
CA VAL A 171 3.45 -18.30 -19.82
C VAL A 171 2.76 -19.44 -19.07
N TRP A 172 1.52 -19.18 -18.67
CA TRP A 172 0.65 -20.13 -18.01
C TRP A 172 -0.44 -20.59 -18.98
N GLN A 173 -0.80 -21.86 -19.00
CA GLN A 173 -1.85 -22.33 -19.88
C GLN A 173 -2.85 -23.22 -19.15
N PHE A 174 -4.11 -23.12 -19.56
CA PHE A 174 -5.21 -23.86 -18.94
C PHE A 174 -6.27 -24.25 -19.98
N GLN A 175 -7.08 -25.30 -19.66
CA GLN A 175 -8.21 -25.70 -20.47
C GLN A 175 -9.41 -24.80 -20.20
N ALA A 176 -9.89 -24.11 -21.20
CA ALA A 176 -11.11 -23.33 -21.12
C ALA A 176 -12.27 -24.00 -21.86
N VAL A 177 -13.49 -23.73 -21.37
CA VAL A 177 -14.75 -24.22 -21.92
C VAL A 177 -15.48 -23.06 -22.61
N VAL A 178 -15.94 -23.29 -23.85
CA VAL A 178 -16.69 -22.29 -24.62
C VAL A 178 -17.88 -21.74 -23.84
N GLY A 179 -18.08 -20.43 -23.90
CA GLY A 179 -19.14 -19.71 -23.20
C GLY A 179 -18.92 -19.46 -21.72
N ARG A 180 -17.87 -20.02 -21.11
CA ARG A 180 -17.52 -19.78 -19.71
C ARG A 180 -16.69 -18.52 -19.58
N SER A 181 -16.97 -17.74 -18.53
CA SER A 181 -16.22 -16.52 -18.21
C SER A 181 -15.03 -16.85 -17.31
N TYR A 182 -13.91 -16.22 -17.61
CA TYR A 182 -12.66 -16.35 -16.86
C TYR A 182 -12.13 -14.98 -16.47
N THR A 183 -11.55 -14.88 -15.28
CA THR A 183 -10.78 -13.71 -14.82
C THR A 183 -9.34 -14.13 -14.63
N CYS A 184 -8.43 -13.32 -15.17
CA CYS A 184 -6.99 -13.38 -14.92
C CYS A 184 -6.59 -12.04 -14.28
N GLU A 185 -6.16 -12.06 -13.03
CA GLU A 185 -5.86 -10.86 -12.24
C GLU A 185 -4.46 -10.93 -11.64
N VAL A 186 -3.65 -9.90 -11.91
CA VAL A 186 -2.33 -9.72 -11.29
C VAL A 186 -2.45 -8.86 -10.04
N MET A 187 -1.69 -9.21 -9.01
CA MET A 187 -1.50 -8.42 -7.82
C MET A 187 0.00 -8.31 -7.53
N SER A 188 0.58 -7.15 -7.73
CA SER A 188 1.96 -6.80 -7.46
C SER A 188 2.06 -5.38 -6.91
N ALA A 189 1.64 -4.38 -7.66
CA ALA A 189 1.67 -2.98 -7.23
C ALA A 189 0.82 -2.75 -5.96
N ARG A 190 -0.34 -3.41 -5.84
CA ARG A 190 -1.17 -3.38 -4.62
C ARG A 190 -0.48 -4.02 -3.41
N LEU A 191 0.49 -4.91 -3.61
CA LEU A 191 1.37 -5.45 -2.56
C LEU A 191 2.51 -4.50 -2.20
N GLY A 192 2.70 -3.42 -2.96
CA GLY A 192 3.81 -2.48 -2.81
C GLY A 192 5.08 -2.91 -3.55
N LEU A 193 4.96 -3.80 -4.56
CA LEU A 193 6.04 -4.33 -5.36
C LEU A 193 6.16 -3.57 -6.70
N PRO A 194 7.34 -3.57 -7.36
CA PRO A 194 7.63 -2.65 -8.46
C PRO A 194 7.13 -3.10 -9.84
N LEU A 195 6.62 -4.31 -10.01
CA LEU A 195 6.15 -4.81 -11.31
C LEU A 195 5.00 -3.93 -11.84
N ASP A 196 5.16 -3.42 -13.04
CA ASP A 196 4.16 -2.74 -13.86
C ASP A 196 3.69 -3.76 -14.91
N SER A 197 2.63 -4.52 -14.56
CA SER A 197 2.31 -5.75 -15.27
C SER A 197 1.59 -5.51 -16.60
N ARG A 198 2.00 -6.24 -17.64
CA ARG A 198 1.25 -6.45 -18.88
C ARG A 198 0.76 -7.88 -18.91
N LEU A 199 -0.55 -8.03 -19.10
CA LEU A 199 -1.22 -9.32 -19.19
C LEU A 199 -1.79 -9.50 -20.60
N GLU A 200 -1.60 -10.68 -21.18
CA GLU A 200 -2.08 -11.03 -22.53
C GLU A 200 -2.74 -12.41 -22.50
N ILE A 201 -3.91 -12.54 -23.11
CA ILE A 201 -4.61 -13.83 -23.28
C ILE A 201 -4.53 -14.24 -24.76
N ARG A 202 -4.05 -15.48 -25.01
CA ARG A 202 -4.07 -16.10 -26.32
C ARG A 202 -5.03 -17.28 -26.35
N GLY A 203 -5.81 -17.36 -27.40
CA GLY A 203 -6.74 -18.47 -27.64
C GLY A 203 -6.04 -19.75 -28.15
N PRO A 204 -6.81 -20.85 -28.33
CA PRO A 204 -6.30 -22.10 -28.87
C PRO A 204 -5.75 -22.01 -30.30
N ASP A 205 -6.12 -20.97 -31.04
CA ASP A 205 -5.59 -20.63 -32.35
C ASP A 205 -4.23 -19.88 -32.29
N GLY A 206 -3.72 -19.59 -31.09
CA GLY A 206 -2.52 -18.82 -30.85
C GLY A 206 -2.67 -17.32 -31.02
N LEU A 207 -3.87 -16.82 -31.40
CA LEU A 207 -4.13 -15.40 -31.57
C LEU A 207 -4.42 -14.72 -30.24
N GLN A 208 -4.00 -13.46 -30.13
CA GLN A 208 -4.31 -12.62 -28.98
C GLN A 208 -5.80 -12.31 -28.94
N GLN A 209 -6.44 -12.65 -27.83
CA GLN A 209 -7.87 -12.43 -27.59
C GLN A 209 -8.10 -11.16 -26.76
N ALA A 210 -7.22 -10.88 -25.82
CA ALA A 210 -7.31 -9.73 -24.92
C ALA A 210 -5.93 -9.33 -24.39
N GLU A 211 -5.81 -8.08 -23.99
CA GLU A 211 -4.64 -7.55 -23.30
C GLU A 211 -5.05 -6.46 -22.32
N ASN A 212 -4.30 -6.29 -21.24
CA ASN A 212 -4.48 -5.22 -20.29
C ASN A 212 -3.15 -4.88 -19.60
N VAL A 213 -2.96 -3.58 -19.30
CA VAL A 213 -1.78 -3.07 -18.58
C VAL A 213 -2.15 -2.37 -17.28
N ASP A 214 -3.31 -1.71 -17.21
CA ASP A 214 -3.74 -0.88 -16.07
C ASP A 214 -5.22 -1.15 -15.77
N PHE A 215 -5.49 -1.90 -14.71
CA PHE A 215 -6.85 -2.12 -14.24
C PHE A 215 -7.01 -1.65 -12.79
N PHE A 216 -6.07 -2.04 -11.93
CA PHE A 216 -5.95 -1.59 -10.56
C PHE A 216 -4.62 -0.82 -10.38
N GLY A 217 -4.50 0.37 -11.01
CA GLY A 217 -3.20 1.01 -11.18
C GLY A 217 -2.31 0.15 -12.09
N ASN A 218 -1.08 -0.12 -11.70
CA ASN A 218 -0.13 -0.93 -12.47
C ASN A 218 -0.41 -2.46 -12.42
N ASP A 219 -1.46 -2.90 -11.75
CA ASP A 219 -1.87 -4.31 -11.74
C ASP A 219 -2.90 -4.58 -12.84
N SER A 220 -2.57 -5.49 -13.75
CA SER A 220 -3.41 -5.87 -14.88
C SER A 220 -4.55 -6.82 -14.46
N CYS A 221 -5.71 -6.71 -15.12
CA CYS A 221 -6.80 -7.66 -14.99
C CYS A 221 -7.53 -7.82 -16.32
N ILE A 222 -7.73 -9.08 -16.75
CA ILE A 222 -8.51 -9.40 -17.94
C ILE A 222 -9.68 -10.29 -17.54
N ARG A 223 -10.86 -9.92 -17.99
CA ARG A 223 -12.07 -10.74 -17.94
C ARG A 223 -12.53 -11.04 -19.35
N PHE A 224 -12.72 -12.31 -19.66
CA PHE A 224 -13.14 -12.71 -20.99
C PHE A 224 -14.07 -13.92 -20.95
N VAL A 225 -14.85 -14.10 -22.00
CA VAL A 225 -15.65 -15.29 -22.24
C VAL A 225 -14.92 -16.11 -23.29
N ALA A 226 -14.65 -17.39 -22.99
CA ALA A 226 -14.00 -18.26 -23.95
C ALA A 226 -14.90 -18.44 -25.20
N ASN A 227 -14.39 -18.07 -26.36
CA ASN A 227 -15.12 -18.18 -27.63
C ASN A 227 -15.10 -19.58 -28.24
N GLN A 228 -14.18 -20.44 -27.77
CA GLN A 228 -14.06 -21.86 -28.13
C GLN A 228 -13.45 -22.64 -26.95
N SER A 229 -13.70 -23.95 -26.92
CA SER A 229 -13.03 -24.82 -25.95
C SER A 229 -11.62 -25.14 -26.42
N GLY A 230 -10.66 -25.20 -25.48
CA GLY A 230 -9.28 -25.55 -25.76
C GLY A 230 -8.29 -24.89 -24.82
N VAL A 231 -7.00 -24.98 -25.16
CA VAL A 231 -5.92 -24.43 -24.34
C VAL A 231 -5.80 -22.93 -24.57
N TYR A 232 -5.97 -22.15 -23.50
CA TYR A 232 -5.70 -20.72 -23.48
C TYR A 232 -4.38 -20.46 -22.76
N GLN A 233 -3.63 -19.49 -23.26
CA GLN A 233 -2.39 -19.03 -22.64
C GLN A 233 -2.57 -17.66 -21.99
N VAL A 234 -2.07 -17.53 -20.79
CA VAL A 234 -1.93 -16.27 -20.04
C VAL A 234 -0.45 -15.92 -20.02
N ARG A 235 -0.09 -14.78 -20.58
CA ARG A 235 1.29 -14.29 -20.64
C ARG A 235 1.41 -13.05 -19.76
N ILE A 236 2.43 -13.02 -18.92
CA ILE A 236 2.70 -11.90 -18.03
C ILE A 236 4.16 -11.46 -18.14
N HIS A 237 4.38 -10.16 -18.21
CA HIS A 237 5.70 -9.54 -18.15
C HIS A 237 5.58 -8.09 -17.67
N ASP A 238 6.72 -7.47 -17.38
CA ASP A 238 6.78 -6.03 -17.08
C ASP A 238 6.63 -5.20 -18.36
N ILE A 239 5.83 -4.12 -18.32
CA ILE A 239 5.54 -3.29 -19.51
C ILE A 239 6.80 -2.67 -20.13
N LYS A 240 7.86 -2.45 -19.33
CA LYS A 240 9.17 -1.92 -19.74
C LYS A 240 10.23 -3.00 -19.87
N PHE A 241 9.81 -4.28 -19.83
CA PHE A 241 10.70 -5.43 -19.82
C PHE A 241 11.74 -5.35 -18.70
N GLY A 242 11.38 -4.78 -17.54
CA GLY A 242 12.10 -4.88 -16.29
C GLY A 242 12.08 -6.33 -15.79
N GLY A 243 12.81 -6.60 -14.72
CA GLY A 243 12.83 -7.92 -14.08
C GLY A 243 13.99 -7.99 -13.10
N LEU A 244 13.65 -8.15 -11.82
CA LEU A 244 14.60 -8.34 -10.71
C LEU A 244 13.94 -9.24 -9.67
N GLN A 245 14.69 -9.64 -8.62
CA GLN A 245 14.14 -10.52 -7.59
C GLN A 245 12.89 -9.98 -6.89
N ASN A 246 12.70 -8.67 -6.87
CA ASN A 246 11.54 -8.02 -6.25
C ASN A 246 10.36 -7.77 -7.22
N TYR A 247 10.44 -8.22 -8.47
CA TYR A 247 9.32 -8.16 -9.42
C TYR A 247 8.35 -9.33 -9.20
N VAL A 248 7.99 -9.53 -7.95
CA VAL A 248 7.09 -10.62 -7.52
C VAL A 248 5.65 -10.28 -7.85
N TYR A 249 4.89 -11.29 -8.26
CA TYR A 249 3.46 -11.16 -8.53
C TYR A 249 2.66 -12.33 -7.96
N ARG A 250 1.36 -12.11 -7.84
CA ARG A 250 0.34 -13.13 -7.65
C ARG A 250 -0.62 -13.03 -8.84
N LEU A 251 -0.70 -14.08 -9.65
CA LEU A 251 -1.64 -14.18 -10.77
C LEU A 251 -2.76 -15.13 -10.39
N THR A 252 -3.96 -14.62 -10.24
CA THR A 252 -5.17 -15.44 -10.04
C THR A 252 -5.83 -15.71 -11.37
N ILE A 253 -6.04 -17.01 -11.70
CA ILE A 253 -6.83 -17.44 -12.85
C ILE A 253 -8.05 -18.18 -12.32
N THR A 254 -9.24 -17.65 -12.59
CA THR A 254 -10.45 -18.22 -11.99
C THR A 254 -11.67 -18.14 -12.93
N ASP A 255 -12.49 -19.16 -12.87
CA ASP A 255 -13.82 -19.22 -13.47
C ASP A 255 -14.93 -19.22 -12.40
N GLN A 256 -14.55 -18.93 -11.15
CA GLN A 256 -15.49 -18.86 -10.02
C GLN A 256 -16.37 -17.61 -10.10
N ILE A 257 -17.37 -17.56 -9.24
CA ILE A 257 -18.20 -16.36 -9.05
C ILE A 257 -17.32 -15.24 -8.50
N LEU A 258 -17.36 -14.06 -9.13
CA LEU A 258 -16.75 -12.86 -8.60
C LEU A 258 -17.81 -11.77 -8.51
N ILE A 259 -17.95 -11.17 -7.34
CA ILE A 259 -18.87 -10.05 -7.09
C ILE A 259 -18.07 -8.79 -6.88
N ASP A 260 -18.25 -7.83 -7.80
CA ASP A 260 -17.52 -6.58 -7.76
C ASP A 260 -18.33 -5.45 -7.16
N ARG A 261 -19.64 -5.46 -7.41
CA ARG A 261 -20.55 -4.37 -7.09
C ARG A 261 -21.94 -4.88 -6.79
N ALA A 262 -22.67 -4.05 -6.09
CA ALA A 262 -24.10 -4.25 -5.80
C ALA A 262 -24.88 -2.97 -6.07
N PHE A 263 -26.15 -3.08 -6.35
CA PHE A 263 -27.08 -1.95 -6.37
C PHE A 263 -28.35 -2.32 -5.60
N PRO A 264 -28.81 -1.48 -4.65
CA PRO A 264 -28.23 -0.21 -4.22
C PRO A 264 -26.88 -0.39 -3.51
N LEU A 265 -26.10 0.71 -3.41
CA LEU A 265 -24.81 0.74 -2.74
C LEU A 265 -24.89 0.72 -1.21
N GLY A 266 -26.09 0.56 -0.66
CA GLY A 266 -26.35 0.55 0.77
C GLY A 266 -27.83 0.42 1.08
N GLY A 267 -28.21 0.74 2.33
CA GLY A 267 -29.60 0.68 2.77
C GLY A 267 -29.83 1.19 4.18
N GLN A 268 -31.08 1.11 4.66
CA GLN A 268 -31.44 1.51 6.01
C GLN A 268 -30.98 0.44 7.03
N ALA A 269 -30.47 0.89 8.17
CA ALA A 269 -30.06 0.03 9.27
C ALA A 269 -31.21 -0.90 9.72
N GLY A 270 -30.87 -2.15 10.07
CA GLY A 270 -31.82 -3.17 10.52
C GLY A 270 -32.75 -3.72 9.42
N THR A 271 -32.61 -3.29 8.16
CA THR A 271 -33.45 -3.78 7.06
C THR A 271 -32.77 -4.90 6.27
N THR A 272 -33.58 -5.68 5.55
CA THR A 272 -33.08 -6.67 4.60
C THR A 272 -33.21 -6.13 3.19
N ILE A 273 -32.10 -6.00 2.50
CA ILE A 273 -32.01 -5.59 1.09
C ILE A 273 -31.84 -6.79 0.17
N LYS A 274 -32.25 -6.65 -1.09
CA LYS A 274 -32.02 -7.61 -2.18
C LYS A 274 -31.26 -6.90 -3.31
N PRO A 275 -29.94 -6.74 -3.18
CA PRO A 275 -29.19 -5.99 -4.17
C PRO A 275 -29.07 -6.77 -5.49
N GLU A 276 -29.10 -6.04 -6.60
CA GLU A 276 -28.63 -6.54 -7.88
C GLU A 276 -27.09 -6.65 -7.81
N LEU A 277 -26.55 -7.84 -7.99
CA LEU A 277 -25.11 -8.08 -7.97
C LEU A 277 -24.54 -7.95 -9.39
N LEU A 278 -23.35 -7.35 -9.48
CA LEU A 278 -22.59 -7.22 -10.72
C LEU A 278 -21.24 -7.89 -10.55
N GLY A 279 -20.81 -8.63 -11.59
CA GLY A 279 -19.54 -9.35 -11.57
C GLY A 279 -19.50 -10.45 -12.61
N GLN A 280 -18.77 -11.53 -12.31
CA GLN A 280 -18.58 -12.68 -13.17
C GLN A 280 -19.36 -13.89 -12.64
N ASN A 281 -20.00 -14.62 -13.57
CA ASN A 281 -20.71 -15.89 -13.27
C ASN A 281 -21.71 -15.77 -12.10
N ILE A 282 -22.33 -14.60 -11.96
CA ILE A 282 -23.32 -14.31 -10.90
C ILE A 282 -24.49 -15.28 -11.04
N PRO A 283 -24.90 -16.00 -9.96
CA PRO A 283 -26.06 -16.87 -10.00
C PRO A 283 -27.34 -16.05 -10.23
N ALA A 284 -28.32 -16.65 -10.90
CA ALA A 284 -29.62 -16.03 -11.16
C ALA A 284 -30.48 -15.87 -9.88
N GLU A 285 -30.08 -16.49 -8.79
CA GLU A 285 -30.78 -16.44 -7.51
C GLU A 285 -30.58 -15.09 -6.84
N THR A 286 -31.67 -14.53 -6.28
CA THR A 286 -31.64 -13.28 -5.54
C THR A 286 -31.03 -13.49 -4.16
N ILE A 287 -29.96 -12.81 -3.86
CA ILE A 287 -29.32 -12.83 -2.53
C ILE A 287 -29.96 -11.77 -1.64
N SER A 288 -30.32 -12.15 -0.42
CA SER A 288 -30.84 -11.24 0.59
C SER A 288 -29.76 -10.93 1.63
N ILE A 289 -29.56 -9.67 1.96
CA ILE A 289 -28.55 -9.19 2.93
C ILE A 289 -29.31 -8.43 4.03
N THR A 290 -29.17 -8.90 5.28
CA THR A 290 -29.67 -8.16 6.43
C THR A 290 -28.59 -7.22 6.93
N LEU A 291 -28.88 -5.93 6.88
CA LEU A 291 -27.98 -4.88 7.35
C LEU A 291 -28.05 -4.80 8.88
N PRO A 292 -26.93 -4.51 9.58
CA PRO A 292 -26.93 -4.41 11.04
C PRO A 292 -27.84 -3.28 11.55
N GLU A 293 -28.50 -3.53 12.67
CA GLU A 293 -29.36 -2.54 13.35
C GLU A 293 -28.54 -1.43 14.00
N TYR A 294 -27.33 -1.75 14.43
CA TYR A 294 -26.43 -0.83 15.13
C TYR A 294 -25.19 -0.55 14.29
N LEU A 295 -24.98 0.71 14.01
CA LEU A 295 -23.76 1.17 13.38
C LEU A 295 -22.68 1.26 14.47
N SER A 296 -21.80 0.27 14.53
CA SER A 296 -20.60 0.36 15.35
C SER A 296 -19.72 1.49 14.78
N GLY A 297 -19.97 2.70 15.24
CA GLY A 297 -19.13 3.84 14.90
C GLY A 297 -17.83 3.75 15.68
N ASP A 298 -16.71 4.08 15.07
CA ASP A 298 -15.44 4.37 15.72
C ASP A 298 -15.61 5.52 16.72
N GLY A 299 -16.20 5.26 17.87
CA GLY A 299 -16.29 6.20 19.00
C GLY A 299 -16.96 7.57 18.75
N ILE A 300 -17.49 7.84 17.56
CA ILE A 300 -18.18 9.09 17.21
C ILE A 300 -19.68 8.84 17.35
N LEU A 301 -20.16 9.03 18.55
CA LEU A 301 -21.59 9.17 18.85
C LEU A 301 -22.22 10.23 17.92
N ASN A 302 -23.23 9.83 17.14
CA ASN A 302 -24.09 10.65 16.26
C ASN A 302 -23.69 10.75 14.78
N THR A 303 -23.24 9.69 14.13
CA THR A 303 -23.35 9.64 12.67
C THR A 303 -24.64 8.91 12.30
N THR A 304 -25.53 9.57 11.58
CA THR A 304 -26.71 8.93 10.96
C THR A 304 -26.33 7.90 9.91
N ILE A 305 -25.06 7.76 9.60
CA ILE A 305 -24.50 7.00 8.49
C ILE A 305 -23.24 6.24 8.92
N GLY A 306 -23.18 4.96 8.58
CA GLY A 306 -22.04 4.07 8.81
C GLY A 306 -21.73 3.22 7.60
N SER A 307 -20.85 2.24 7.75
CA SER A 307 -20.53 1.28 6.71
C SER A 307 -20.49 -0.15 7.24
N TYR A 308 -20.88 -1.09 6.40
CA TYR A 308 -20.89 -2.52 6.68
C TYR A 308 -20.24 -3.27 5.52
N CYS A 309 -19.22 -4.06 5.82
CA CYS A 309 -18.57 -4.93 4.86
C CYS A 309 -19.24 -6.30 4.90
N HIS A 310 -19.82 -6.73 3.76
CA HIS A 310 -20.49 -8.02 3.63
C HIS A 310 -19.64 -8.97 2.78
N PRO A 311 -19.15 -10.10 3.35
CA PRO A 311 -18.48 -11.13 2.59
C PRO A 311 -19.50 -11.99 1.85
N PHE A 312 -19.35 -12.13 0.54
CA PHE A 312 -20.14 -13.06 -0.26
C PHE A 312 -19.39 -14.39 -0.35
N VAL A 313 -19.95 -15.42 0.28
CA VAL A 313 -19.33 -16.76 0.32
C VAL A 313 -20.20 -17.74 -0.45
N PHE A 314 -19.63 -18.41 -1.44
CA PHE A 314 -20.25 -19.47 -2.21
C PHE A 314 -19.47 -20.77 -2.01
N GLN A 315 -20.15 -21.82 -1.54
CA GLN A 315 -19.53 -23.09 -1.15
C GLN A 315 -18.47 -22.91 -0.05
N HIS A 316 -17.22 -22.73 -0.36
CA HIS A 316 -16.11 -22.46 0.58
C HIS A 316 -15.19 -21.35 0.08
N TYR A 317 -15.68 -20.56 -0.87
CA TYR A 317 -14.93 -19.56 -1.58
C TYR A 317 -15.55 -18.17 -1.36
N GLN A 318 -14.73 -17.17 -1.01
CA GLN A 318 -15.18 -15.79 -0.89
C GLN A 318 -15.19 -15.12 -2.27
N ALA A 319 -16.38 -14.99 -2.85
CA ALA A 319 -16.59 -14.40 -4.17
C ALA A 319 -16.47 -12.87 -4.21
N GLY A 320 -16.47 -12.22 -3.08
CA GLY A 320 -16.31 -10.76 -2.97
C GLY A 320 -16.52 -10.28 -1.53
N LEU A 321 -16.00 -9.09 -1.26
CA LEU A 321 -16.24 -8.34 -0.03
C LEU A 321 -16.72 -6.95 -0.45
N LEU A 322 -18.02 -6.67 -0.27
CA LEU A 322 -18.58 -5.38 -0.64
C LEU A 322 -18.90 -4.55 0.59
N ARG A 323 -18.58 -3.27 0.48
CA ARG A 323 -18.93 -2.25 1.47
C ARG A 323 -20.29 -1.66 1.14
N PHE A 324 -21.24 -1.78 2.07
CA PHE A 324 -22.53 -1.13 2.03
C PHE A 324 -22.53 0.11 2.92
N ASP A 325 -23.02 1.21 2.39
CA ASP A 325 -23.25 2.42 3.14
C ASP A 325 -24.60 2.31 3.85
N ILE A 326 -24.63 2.49 5.18
CA ILE A 326 -25.84 2.29 6.00
C ILE A 326 -26.27 3.62 6.59
N SER A 327 -27.57 3.89 6.57
CA SER A 327 -28.16 5.07 7.18
C SER A 327 -29.37 4.72 8.05
N ASN A 328 -29.76 5.62 8.95
CA ASN A 328 -31.03 5.53 9.67
C ASN A 328 -32.19 6.24 8.93
N LEU A 329 -31.90 6.82 7.76
CA LEU A 329 -32.86 7.56 6.95
C LEU A 329 -33.71 6.61 6.10
N SER A 330 -34.86 7.09 5.67
CA SER A 330 -35.71 6.39 4.69
C SER A 330 -34.97 6.29 3.34
N GLU A 331 -35.04 5.13 2.71
CA GLU A 331 -34.36 4.83 1.46
C GLU A 331 -35.33 4.78 0.29
N PHE A 332 -35.00 5.46 -0.79
CA PHE A 332 -35.77 5.43 -2.03
C PHE A 332 -34.86 4.95 -3.16
N ILE A 333 -35.37 4.01 -3.95
CA ILE A 333 -34.64 3.46 -5.11
C ILE A 333 -35.32 3.97 -6.36
N GLU A 334 -34.54 4.42 -7.31
CA GLU A 334 -35.00 4.86 -8.61
C GLU A 334 -35.91 3.81 -9.27
N SER A 335 -37.12 4.22 -9.61
CA SER A 335 -38.08 3.44 -10.37
C SER A 335 -38.93 4.36 -11.25
N THR A 336 -39.55 3.80 -12.28
CA THR A 336 -40.43 4.55 -13.18
C THR A 336 -41.65 5.17 -12.43
N GLU A 337 -42.05 4.63 -11.29
CA GLU A 337 -43.15 5.14 -10.48
C GLU A 337 -42.73 6.31 -9.58
N MET A 338 -41.46 6.39 -9.18
CA MET A 338 -40.92 7.44 -8.32
C MET A 338 -40.55 8.73 -9.07
N ALA A 339 -40.37 8.68 -10.38
CA ALA A 339 -39.99 9.82 -11.20
C ALA A 339 -41.02 10.99 -11.18
N GLN A 340 -42.20 10.81 -10.57
CA GLN A 340 -43.32 11.78 -10.61
C GLN A 340 -43.76 12.29 -9.25
N GLY A 341 -43.17 11.81 -8.15
CA GLY A 341 -43.60 12.16 -6.79
C GLY A 341 -42.61 13.03 -6.04
N VAL A 342 -43.13 13.92 -5.18
CA VAL A 342 -42.30 14.66 -4.22
C VAL A 342 -42.00 13.73 -3.04
N LEU A 343 -40.73 13.48 -2.81
CA LEU A 343 -40.27 12.58 -1.75
C LEU A 343 -40.04 13.32 -0.42
N PRO A 344 -40.28 12.65 0.70
CA PRO A 344 -39.97 13.24 2.00
C PRO A 344 -38.46 13.41 2.21
N THR A 345 -38.05 14.46 2.89
CA THR A 345 -36.68 14.71 3.36
C THR A 345 -36.69 14.94 4.87
N PRO A 346 -35.69 14.51 5.63
CA PRO A 346 -34.41 13.87 5.17
C PRO A 346 -34.60 12.43 4.68
N ALA A 347 -33.80 12.03 3.66
CA ALA A 347 -33.88 10.71 3.02
C ALA A 347 -32.62 10.38 2.23
N VAL A 348 -32.53 9.16 1.73
CA VAL A 348 -31.47 8.71 0.80
C VAL A 348 -32.09 8.29 -0.53
N PHE A 349 -31.56 8.81 -1.62
CA PHE A 349 -31.98 8.51 -2.99
C PHE A 349 -30.92 7.67 -3.69
N ASN A 350 -31.29 6.47 -4.13
CA ASN A 350 -30.39 5.51 -4.80
C ASN A 350 -30.75 5.44 -6.28
N GLY A 351 -29.80 5.79 -7.14
CA GLY A 351 -30.00 5.76 -8.59
C GLY A 351 -28.78 5.28 -9.37
N ARG A 352 -28.94 5.21 -10.69
CA ARG A 352 -27.89 4.81 -11.64
C ARG A 352 -28.02 5.61 -12.94
N ILE A 353 -26.93 6.14 -13.43
CA ILE A 353 -26.86 6.75 -14.77
C ILE A 353 -26.80 5.61 -15.81
N MET A 354 -27.97 5.22 -16.34
CA MET A 354 -28.10 4.05 -17.22
C MET A 354 -27.87 4.34 -18.69
N LYS A 355 -28.05 5.58 -19.11
CA LYS A 355 -27.86 6.06 -20.48
C LYS A 355 -26.83 7.17 -20.55
N ALA A 356 -26.14 7.30 -21.68
CA ALA A 356 -25.25 8.42 -21.91
C ALA A 356 -26.01 9.75 -21.77
N ASP A 357 -25.39 10.71 -21.09
CA ASP A 357 -25.94 12.05 -20.83
C ASP A 357 -27.28 12.06 -20.07
N GLU A 358 -27.62 10.99 -19.37
CA GLU A 358 -28.79 10.91 -18.50
C GLU A 358 -28.63 11.83 -17.32
N VAL A 359 -29.74 12.45 -16.93
CA VAL A 359 -29.84 13.33 -15.77
C VAL A 359 -31.00 12.85 -14.91
N ASP A 360 -30.70 12.25 -13.79
CA ASP A 360 -31.71 11.82 -12.82
C ASP A 360 -32.28 13.01 -12.06
N LYS A 361 -33.56 12.95 -11.78
CA LYS A 361 -34.28 14.04 -11.16
C LYS A 361 -35.10 13.58 -9.97
N TRP A 362 -34.79 14.11 -8.79
CA TRP A 362 -35.44 13.78 -7.53
C TRP A 362 -36.16 14.98 -6.96
N TRP A 363 -37.52 14.89 -6.88
CA TRP A 363 -38.35 15.93 -6.30
C TRP A 363 -38.46 15.79 -4.79
N PHE A 364 -38.37 16.92 -4.07
CA PHE A 364 -38.52 16.98 -2.62
C PHE A 364 -39.13 18.30 -2.20
N SER A 365 -39.70 18.34 -0.98
CA SER A 365 -40.25 19.58 -0.38
C SER A 365 -39.27 20.11 0.66
N ALA A 366 -39.17 21.43 0.75
CA ALA A 366 -38.44 22.11 1.81
C ALA A 366 -39.26 23.29 2.33
N ARG A 367 -39.09 23.64 3.61
CA ARG A 367 -39.70 24.79 4.27
C ARG A 367 -38.70 25.94 4.34
N LYS A 368 -39.22 27.13 4.47
CA LYS A 368 -38.43 28.31 4.76
C LYS A 368 -37.63 28.12 6.04
N GLY A 369 -36.30 28.25 5.94
CA GLY A 369 -35.36 28.09 7.05
C GLY A 369 -34.78 26.68 7.18
N ASP A 370 -35.23 25.73 6.36
CA ASP A 370 -34.60 24.40 6.29
C ASP A 370 -33.21 24.52 5.69
N ASP A 371 -32.24 23.85 6.32
CA ASP A 371 -30.88 23.65 5.82
C ASP A 371 -30.71 22.16 5.52
N PHE A 372 -30.41 21.81 4.27
CA PHE A 372 -30.09 20.45 3.88
C PHE A 372 -28.67 20.34 3.31
N LEU A 373 -27.96 19.30 3.75
CA LEU A 373 -26.73 18.82 3.14
C LEU A 373 -27.09 17.73 2.12
N PHE A 374 -26.75 17.98 0.86
CA PHE A 374 -26.83 17.01 -0.22
C PHE A 374 -25.43 16.39 -0.39
N ASP A 375 -25.26 15.14 0.01
CA ASP A 375 -23.98 14.42 -0.02
C ASP A 375 -24.11 13.20 -0.94
N LEU A 376 -23.63 13.33 -2.17
CA LEU A 376 -23.65 12.23 -3.13
C LEU A 376 -22.44 11.33 -2.91
N ARG A 377 -22.68 10.04 -2.81
CA ARG A 377 -21.70 8.97 -2.57
C ARG A 377 -21.73 7.99 -3.73
N ALA A 378 -20.72 8.06 -4.56
CA ALA A 378 -20.52 7.20 -5.71
C ALA A 378 -19.07 6.69 -5.74
N ALA A 379 -18.10 7.56 -6.02
CA ALA A 379 -16.69 7.20 -6.09
C ALA A 379 -16.16 6.60 -4.77
N ARG A 380 -16.57 7.16 -3.62
CA ARG A 380 -16.27 6.62 -2.28
C ARG A 380 -16.78 5.20 -2.05
N LEU A 381 -17.77 4.74 -2.82
CA LEU A 381 -18.37 3.41 -2.77
C LEU A 381 -17.98 2.53 -3.97
N GLY A 382 -16.94 2.95 -4.72
CA GLY A 382 -16.38 2.19 -5.85
C GLY A 382 -17.12 2.35 -7.16
N SER A 383 -18.08 3.28 -7.29
CA SER A 383 -18.70 3.63 -8.57
C SER A 383 -17.75 4.48 -9.42
N PRO A 384 -17.69 4.31 -10.74
CA PRO A 384 -16.89 5.16 -11.64
C PRO A 384 -17.56 6.48 -11.97
N LEU A 385 -18.70 6.81 -11.37
CA LEU A 385 -19.43 8.05 -11.57
C LEU A 385 -18.62 9.24 -11.05
N ASP A 386 -18.43 10.22 -11.88
CA ASP A 386 -17.90 11.55 -11.59
C ASP A 386 -19.10 12.48 -11.50
N SER A 387 -19.55 12.74 -10.26
CA SER A 387 -20.89 13.27 -10.08
C SER A 387 -20.98 14.78 -10.15
N ILE A 388 -22.06 15.27 -10.78
CA ILE A 388 -22.54 16.66 -10.62
C ILE A 388 -23.92 16.63 -10.01
N ILE A 389 -24.14 17.43 -8.95
CA ILE A 389 -25.47 17.69 -8.39
C ILE A 389 -25.85 19.15 -8.57
N ALA A 390 -27.11 19.40 -8.94
CA ALA A 390 -27.66 20.74 -9.08
C ALA A 390 -29.07 20.80 -8.51
N ILE A 391 -29.38 21.87 -7.77
CA ILE A 391 -30.70 22.11 -7.14
C ILE A 391 -31.42 23.21 -7.88
N TYR A 392 -32.69 22.95 -8.17
CA TYR A 392 -33.58 23.83 -8.89
C TYR A 392 -34.86 24.08 -8.09
N ASP A 393 -35.47 25.25 -8.30
CA ASP A 393 -36.88 25.47 -7.90
C ASP A 393 -37.84 24.74 -8.83
N LYS A 394 -39.12 24.77 -8.50
CA LYS A 394 -40.16 24.09 -9.30
C LYS A 394 -40.34 24.68 -10.69
N GLU A 395 -39.95 25.93 -10.93
CA GLU A 395 -39.94 26.59 -12.22
C GLU A 395 -38.75 26.25 -13.09
N GLY A 396 -37.75 25.51 -12.57
CA GLY A 396 -36.55 25.08 -13.31
C GLY A 396 -35.41 26.08 -13.24
N LYS A 397 -35.43 27.06 -12.34
CA LYS A 397 -34.34 27.98 -12.11
C LYS A 397 -33.27 27.30 -11.25
N LEU A 398 -32.04 27.30 -11.75
CA LEU A 398 -30.88 26.79 -10.99
C LEU A 398 -30.63 27.64 -9.76
N LEU A 399 -30.62 27.01 -8.59
CA LEU A 399 -30.34 27.64 -7.30
C LEU A 399 -28.88 27.44 -6.88
N LYS A 400 -28.38 26.21 -7.01
CA LYS A 400 -26.99 25.86 -6.63
C LYS A 400 -26.53 24.60 -7.34
N GLN A 401 -25.22 24.51 -7.59
CA GLN A 401 -24.59 23.36 -8.23
C GLN A 401 -23.24 23.09 -7.59
N HIS A 402 -22.81 21.82 -7.59
CA HIS A 402 -21.49 21.38 -7.12
C HIS A 402 -21.08 20.09 -7.82
N ASP A 403 -19.76 19.93 -8.04
CA ASP A 403 -19.14 18.73 -8.59
C ASP A 403 -18.21 18.07 -7.58
N ASP A 404 -16.92 18.35 -7.58
CA ASP A 404 -15.92 17.68 -6.75
C ASP A 404 -15.86 18.22 -5.32
N ILE A 405 -15.82 17.34 -4.31
CA ILE A 405 -15.62 17.75 -2.91
C ILE A 405 -14.21 18.29 -2.70
N ILE A 406 -13.21 17.58 -3.23
CA ILE A 406 -11.78 17.94 -3.18
C ILE A 406 -11.07 17.28 -4.38
N ASN A 407 -9.89 17.80 -4.75
CA ASN A 407 -9.06 17.17 -5.77
C ASN A 407 -8.84 15.66 -5.49
N GLY A 408 -9.21 14.82 -6.44
CA GLY A 408 -9.12 13.36 -6.37
C GLY A 408 -10.31 12.64 -5.73
N ASN A 409 -11.37 13.36 -5.34
CA ASN A 409 -12.64 12.79 -4.94
C ASN A 409 -13.77 13.37 -5.81
N THR A 410 -14.23 12.59 -6.76
CA THR A 410 -15.25 12.95 -7.77
C THR A 410 -16.70 12.86 -7.27
N ASP A 411 -16.89 12.70 -5.97
CA ASP A 411 -18.23 12.82 -5.34
C ASP A 411 -18.59 14.29 -5.12
N SER A 412 -19.87 14.61 -5.25
CA SER A 412 -20.40 15.96 -5.05
C SER A 412 -21.01 16.14 -3.67
N SER A 413 -20.88 17.32 -3.08
CA SER A 413 -21.56 17.66 -1.83
C SER A 413 -21.87 19.15 -1.76
N LEU A 414 -23.11 19.53 -1.42
CA LEU A 414 -23.48 20.92 -1.24
C LEU A 414 -24.44 21.11 -0.07
N LEU A 415 -24.27 22.23 0.61
CA LEU A 415 -25.20 22.73 1.65
C LEU A 415 -26.12 23.76 1.02
N MET A 416 -27.45 23.63 1.22
CA MET A 416 -28.45 24.55 0.73
C MET A 416 -29.37 24.98 1.87
N SER A 417 -29.59 26.30 1.98
CA SER A 417 -30.61 26.93 2.88
C SER A 417 -31.78 27.39 2.03
N PHE A 418 -32.99 27.02 2.45
CA PHE A 418 -34.22 27.35 1.74
C PHE A 418 -34.87 28.60 2.32
N THR A 419 -35.16 29.56 1.46
CA THR A 419 -35.75 30.87 1.87
C THR A 419 -37.27 30.94 1.76
N GLU A 420 -37.87 29.93 1.10
CA GLU A 420 -39.34 29.86 0.85
C GLU A 420 -39.80 28.42 1.00
N ASP A 421 -41.07 28.23 1.37
CA ASP A 421 -41.75 26.94 1.36
C ASP A 421 -42.00 26.54 -0.09
N GLY A 422 -41.73 25.31 -0.46
CA GLY A 422 -42.03 24.85 -1.82
C GLY A 422 -41.45 23.48 -2.18
N ASP A 423 -41.77 23.09 -3.41
CA ASP A 423 -41.20 21.91 -4.02
C ASP A 423 -39.98 22.29 -4.85
N TYR A 424 -38.95 21.51 -4.71
CA TYR A 424 -37.67 21.66 -5.37
C TYR A 424 -37.28 20.34 -6.02
N TYR A 425 -36.27 20.35 -6.88
CA TYR A 425 -35.70 19.12 -7.30
C TYR A 425 -34.15 19.21 -7.37
N VAL A 426 -33.53 18.10 -7.08
CA VAL A 426 -32.08 17.91 -7.27
C VAL A 426 -31.85 17.00 -8.48
N THR A 427 -30.89 17.36 -9.30
CA THR A 427 -30.44 16.52 -10.41
C THR A 427 -29.10 15.87 -10.09
N VAL A 428 -28.91 14.66 -10.62
CA VAL A 428 -27.64 13.92 -10.61
C VAL A 428 -27.25 13.57 -12.02
N ALA A 429 -26.02 13.87 -12.41
CA ALA A 429 -25.46 13.57 -13.72
C ALA A 429 -23.99 13.16 -13.59
N ASP A 430 -23.45 12.55 -14.67
CA ASP A 430 -22.02 12.33 -14.82
C ASP A 430 -21.33 13.57 -15.41
N ALA A 431 -20.29 14.09 -14.77
CA ALA A 431 -19.51 15.25 -15.23
C ALA A 431 -18.78 14.98 -16.55
N VAL A 432 -18.43 13.73 -16.81
CA VAL A 432 -17.81 13.30 -18.06
C VAL A 432 -18.86 12.68 -18.95
N GLY A 433 -19.31 13.43 -19.95
CA GLY A 433 -20.35 12.98 -20.88
C GLY A 433 -20.05 11.64 -21.56
N GLY A 434 -21.11 10.93 -21.97
CA GLY A 434 -21.03 9.69 -22.71
C GLY A 434 -20.80 8.42 -21.89
N ARG A 435 -20.59 8.52 -20.55
CA ARG A 435 -20.42 7.37 -19.66
C ARG A 435 -21.73 6.95 -19.02
N SER A 436 -21.99 5.64 -18.94
CA SER A 436 -23.25 5.14 -18.40
C SER A 436 -23.23 3.62 -18.14
N GLY A 437 -24.30 3.10 -17.56
CA GLY A 437 -24.54 1.68 -17.36
C GLY A 437 -24.65 1.29 -15.89
N LYS A 438 -24.92 0.01 -15.64
CA LYS A 438 -25.22 -0.52 -14.30
C LYS A 438 -24.16 -0.21 -13.23
N LYS A 439 -22.92 0.04 -13.63
CA LYS A 439 -21.81 0.34 -12.70
C LYS A 439 -21.78 1.80 -12.23
N TYR A 440 -22.54 2.70 -12.88
CA TYR A 440 -22.59 4.13 -12.53
C TYR A 440 -23.70 4.40 -11.49
N ALA A 441 -23.62 3.68 -10.37
CA ALA A 441 -24.55 3.80 -9.28
C ALA A 441 -24.16 4.91 -8.30
N TYR A 442 -25.14 5.47 -7.62
CA TYR A 442 -24.93 6.49 -6.58
C TYR A 442 -25.94 6.38 -5.44
N ARG A 443 -25.58 6.97 -4.31
CA ARG A 443 -26.45 7.27 -3.15
C ARG A 443 -26.38 8.76 -2.88
N LEU A 444 -27.49 9.46 -3.05
CA LEU A 444 -27.63 10.85 -2.66
C LEU A 444 -28.28 10.92 -1.29
N VAL A 445 -27.51 11.27 -0.30
CA VAL A 445 -27.97 11.51 1.07
C VAL A 445 -28.44 12.96 1.18
N VAL A 446 -29.69 13.17 1.50
CA VAL A 446 -30.27 14.50 1.82
C VAL A 446 -30.61 14.51 3.30
N ASP A 447 -29.79 15.20 4.08
CA ASP A 447 -29.93 15.20 5.55
C ASP A 447 -29.79 16.62 6.12
N VAL A 448 -30.29 16.81 7.33
CA VAL A 448 -30.03 18.04 8.06
C VAL A 448 -28.58 18.13 8.41
N PRO A 449 -27.88 19.25 8.16
CA PRO A 449 -26.49 19.38 8.46
C PRO A 449 -26.23 19.11 9.94
N VAL A 450 -25.58 17.97 10.22
CA VAL A 450 -25.17 17.65 11.59
C VAL A 450 -24.09 18.66 11.98
N LYS A 451 -24.38 19.50 12.96
CA LYS A 451 -23.32 20.24 13.64
C LYS A 451 -22.45 19.20 14.36
N HIS A 452 -21.43 18.72 13.69
CA HIS A 452 -20.47 17.85 14.36
C HIS A 452 -19.97 18.54 15.61
N ALA A 453 -20.00 17.83 16.74
CA ALA A 453 -19.30 18.30 17.92
C ALA A 453 -17.84 18.61 17.54
N PRO A 454 -17.28 19.69 18.08
CA PRO A 454 -15.89 20.02 17.82
C PRO A 454 -14.99 18.82 18.11
N SER A 455 -14.25 18.35 17.11
CA SER A 455 -13.41 17.14 17.20
C SER A 455 -12.19 17.27 16.29
N PHE A 456 -11.27 16.33 16.41
CA PHE A 456 -10.10 16.26 15.55
C PHE A 456 -9.65 14.81 15.34
N VAL A 457 -8.89 14.58 14.29
CA VAL A 457 -8.21 13.31 14.00
C VAL A 457 -6.72 13.60 13.89
N LEU A 458 -5.90 12.73 14.48
CA LEU A 458 -4.44 12.78 14.37
C LEU A 458 -3.95 11.68 13.43
N THR A 459 -3.00 12.02 12.58
CA THR A 459 -2.35 11.04 11.69
C THR A 459 -0.83 11.13 11.78
N MET A 460 -0.16 9.98 11.64
CA MET A 460 1.29 9.83 11.62
C MET A 460 1.75 9.23 10.29
N PRO A 461 3.03 9.41 9.86
CA PRO A 461 3.51 9.02 8.54
C PRO A 461 3.73 7.52 8.36
N GLY A 462 3.73 6.73 9.42
CA GLY A 462 3.95 5.30 9.39
C GLY A 462 3.81 4.69 10.79
N ASN A 463 3.96 3.38 10.89
CA ASN A 463 3.85 2.65 12.14
C ASN A 463 5.19 2.06 12.64
N SER A 464 6.31 2.40 11.98
CA SER A 464 7.65 1.95 12.36
C SER A 464 8.62 3.12 12.37
N LEU A 465 9.47 3.19 13.38
CA LEU A 465 10.46 4.24 13.55
C LEU A 465 11.75 3.68 14.15
N THR A 466 12.89 4.06 13.60
CA THR A 466 14.21 3.75 14.17
C THR A 466 14.82 5.01 14.76
N ILE A 467 15.35 4.90 15.98
CA ILE A 467 16.19 5.92 16.61
C ILE A 467 17.48 5.27 17.12
N LEU A 468 18.63 5.80 16.75
CA LEU A 468 19.90 5.29 17.24
C LEU A 468 20.30 6.04 18.52
N ARG A 469 21.13 5.41 19.34
CA ARG A 469 21.72 6.05 20.52
C ARG A 469 22.38 7.38 20.14
N ASP A 470 22.26 8.37 21.00
CA ASP A 470 22.78 9.72 20.82
C ASP A 470 22.23 10.46 19.59
N GLN A 471 21.05 10.05 19.09
CA GLN A 471 20.41 10.69 17.94
C GLN A 471 19.05 11.32 18.27
N ILE A 472 18.61 12.16 17.36
CA ILE A 472 17.32 12.84 17.38
C ILE A 472 16.59 12.45 16.12
N VAL A 473 15.32 12.04 16.27
CA VAL A 473 14.43 11.75 15.15
C VAL A 473 13.16 12.61 15.27
N LYS A 474 12.66 13.09 14.15
CA LYS A 474 11.45 13.90 14.06
C LYS A 474 10.33 13.12 13.39
N VAL A 475 9.16 13.15 13.99
CA VAL A 475 7.94 12.51 13.48
C VAL A 475 6.90 13.59 13.27
N LYS A 476 6.40 13.72 12.05
CA LYS A 476 5.37 14.70 11.70
C LYS A 476 3.99 14.17 12.09
N ILE A 477 3.33 14.80 13.06
CA ILE A 477 1.95 14.53 13.44
C ILE A 477 1.05 15.56 12.78
N LYS A 478 0.08 15.11 11.97
CA LYS A 478 -0.90 15.97 11.30
C LYS A 478 -2.22 15.93 12.04
N VAL A 479 -2.95 17.05 12.04
CA VAL A 479 -4.29 17.16 12.59
C VAL A 479 -5.29 17.57 11.52
N GLN A 480 -6.41 16.86 11.46
CA GLN A 480 -7.60 17.26 10.74
C GLN A 480 -8.66 17.70 11.76
N ARG A 481 -8.96 18.99 11.76
CA ARG A 481 -9.97 19.58 12.65
C ARG A 481 -11.37 19.45 12.04
N ARG A 482 -12.38 19.15 12.86
CA ARG A 482 -13.77 18.92 12.44
C ARG A 482 -14.74 19.67 13.34
N GLY A 483 -15.95 19.93 12.86
CA GLY A 483 -17.02 20.55 13.64
C GLY A 483 -16.67 21.94 14.19
N GLY A 484 -15.84 22.72 13.49
CA GLY A 484 -15.42 24.04 13.95
C GLY A 484 -14.36 24.03 15.06
N PHE A 485 -13.77 22.89 15.38
CA PHE A 485 -12.70 22.78 16.38
C PHE A 485 -11.49 23.64 16.01
N GLN A 486 -11.08 24.57 16.89
CA GLN A 486 -9.99 25.51 16.64
C GLN A 486 -8.92 25.51 17.75
N ASP A 487 -9.15 24.80 18.86
CA ASP A 487 -8.26 24.88 20.02
C ASP A 487 -6.90 24.20 19.78
N ALA A 488 -5.91 24.60 20.59
CA ALA A 488 -4.63 23.92 20.61
C ALA A 488 -4.77 22.50 21.19
N ILE A 489 -3.95 21.58 20.71
CA ILE A 489 -3.96 20.17 21.13
C ILE A 489 -2.65 19.87 21.84
N ASP A 490 -2.72 19.42 23.08
CA ASP A 490 -1.56 18.92 23.81
C ASP A 490 -1.35 17.44 23.45
N LEU A 491 -0.09 17.05 23.18
CA LEU A 491 0.29 15.70 22.82
C LEU A 491 0.95 14.99 23.99
N VAL A 492 0.59 13.74 24.19
CA VAL A 492 1.25 12.83 25.14
C VAL A 492 1.78 11.65 24.35
N VAL A 493 3.00 11.21 24.66
CA VAL A 493 3.58 10.00 24.08
C VAL A 493 3.68 8.95 25.18
N GLU A 494 2.84 7.92 25.05
CA GLU A 494 2.84 6.78 25.97
C GLU A 494 3.79 5.68 25.50
N GLY A 495 4.32 4.88 26.43
CA GLY A 495 5.17 3.73 26.14
C GLY A 495 6.62 4.09 25.80
N LEU A 496 7.07 5.33 25.98
CA LEU A 496 8.46 5.70 25.75
C LEU A 496 9.39 4.91 26.67
N PRO A 497 10.45 4.26 26.15
CA PRO A 497 11.39 3.52 26.96
C PRO A 497 12.35 4.49 27.69
N LYS A 498 12.98 3.97 28.76
CA LYS A 498 13.99 4.75 29.50
C LYS A 498 15.13 5.17 28.58
N GLY A 499 15.53 6.43 28.66
CA GLY A 499 16.55 7.03 27.80
C GLY A 499 16.01 7.66 26.53
N ILE A 500 14.68 7.67 26.31
CA ILE A 500 14.05 8.42 25.23
C ILE A 500 13.22 9.56 25.83
N THR A 501 13.40 10.77 25.30
CA THR A 501 12.62 11.95 25.67
C THR A 501 11.90 12.50 24.45
N ALA A 502 10.72 13.09 24.67
CA ALA A 502 9.91 13.70 23.63
C ALA A 502 9.80 15.21 23.85
N ALA A 503 9.79 15.96 22.74
CA ALA A 503 9.54 17.41 22.67
C ALA A 503 8.61 17.72 21.48
N GLY A 504 8.10 18.96 21.40
CA GLY A 504 7.10 19.31 20.37
C GLY A 504 5.72 18.78 20.72
N LEU A 505 5.37 18.73 22.01
CA LEU A 505 4.17 18.12 22.56
C LEU A 505 2.93 19.04 22.49
N LYS A 506 2.84 19.93 21.48
CA LYS A 506 1.68 20.80 21.32
C LYS A 506 1.46 21.20 19.87
N ILE A 507 0.22 21.02 19.38
CA ILE A 507 -0.21 21.54 18.08
C ILE A 507 -0.94 22.88 18.33
N PRO A 508 -0.41 24.02 17.90
CA PRO A 508 -1.07 25.31 18.03
C PRO A 508 -2.40 25.36 17.29
N LYS A 509 -3.29 26.26 17.70
CA LYS A 509 -4.64 26.39 17.15
C LYS A 509 -4.70 26.69 15.66
N ASP A 510 -3.70 27.37 15.13
CA ASP A 510 -3.57 27.80 13.73
C ASP A 510 -2.73 26.83 12.87
N LYS A 511 -2.23 25.73 13.44
CA LYS A 511 -1.41 24.75 12.75
C LYS A 511 -2.17 23.46 12.45
N SER A 512 -1.89 22.88 11.29
CA SER A 512 -2.40 21.57 10.87
C SER A 512 -1.42 20.42 11.13
N GLU A 513 -0.21 20.72 11.64
CA GLU A 513 0.82 19.72 11.93
C GLU A 513 1.83 20.21 12.96
N VAL A 514 2.56 19.26 13.56
CA VAL A 514 3.70 19.51 14.45
C VAL A 514 4.78 18.47 14.20
N GLU A 515 6.05 18.86 14.40
CA GLU A 515 7.16 17.90 14.49
C GLU A 515 7.34 17.45 15.93
N LEU A 516 6.92 16.22 16.23
CA LEU A 516 7.27 15.52 17.46
C LEU A 516 8.74 15.12 17.37
N THR A 517 9.54 15.59 18.30
CA THR A 517 10.98 15.33 18.35
C THR A 517 11.27 14.30 19.45
N LEU A 518 11.84 13.16 19.08
CA LEU A 518 12.33 12.14 20.00
C LEU A 518 13.84 12.23 20.07
N LYS A 519 14.38 12.28 21.28
CA LYS A 519 15.83 12.26 21.57
C LYS A 519 16.18 11.00 22.33
N CYS A 520 17.18 10.27 21.85
CA CYS A 520 17.74 9.08 22.49
C CYS A 520 19.04 9.44 23.20
N ASP A 521 19.22 8.98 24.42
CA ASP A 521 20.50 9.10 25.13
C ASP A 521 21.48 8.00 24.68
N ASP A 522 22.73 8.14 25.05
CA ASP A 522 23.81 7.20 24.72
C ASP A 522 23.72 5.87 25.49
N GLN A 523 22.98 5.82 26.60
CA GLN A 523 22.79 4.64 27.46
C GLN A 523 21.43 3.95 27.28
N ALA A 524 20.59 4.43 26.36
CA ALA A 524 19.28 3.82 26.14
C ALA A 524 19.42 2.33 25.81
N ILE A 525 18.54 1.50 26.35
CA ILE A 525 18.54 0.05 26.11
C ILE A 525 18.10 -0.21 24.67
N ILE A 526 18.85 -1.07 23.96
CA ILE A 526 18.46 -1.54 22.64
C ILE A 526 17.23 -2.42 22.77
N GLN A 527 16.12 -1.96 22.24
CA GLN A 527 14.84 -2.65 22.36
C GLN A 527 13.86 -2.14 21.32
N ARG A 528 12.76 -2.84 21.19
CA ARG A 528 11.61 -2.46 20.37
C ARG A 528 10.40 -2.36 21.25
N VAL A 529 9.75 -1.21 21.26
CA VAL A 529 8.56 -0.95 22.07
C VAL A 529 7.46 -0.36 21.20
N GLU A 530 6.24 -0.55 21.62
CA GLU A 530 5.10 0.16 21.05
C GLU A 530 4.86 1.43 21.83
N ILE A 531 4.75 2.53 21.09
CA ILE A 531 4.37 3.83 21.63
C ILE A 531 3.07 4.30 21.00
N ARG A 532 2.32 5.14 21.72
CA ARG A 532 1.13 5.83 21.23
C ARG A 532 1.31 7.31 21.35
N VAL A 533 0.84 8.04 20.33
CA VAL A 533 0.78 9.51 20.39
C VAL A 533 -0.68 9.90 20.57
N ILE A 534 -0.98 10.53 21.69
CA ILE A 534 -2.35 10.86 22.10
C ILE A 534 -2.51 12.37 22.17
N GLY A 535 -3.52 12.89 21.47
CA GLY A 535 -3.92 14.29 21.56
C GLY A 535 -4.98 14.50 22.61
N THR A 536 -4.78 15.48 23.46
CA THR A 536 -5.73 15.89 24.51
C THR A 536 -6.01 17.38 24.39
N VAL A 537 -7.23 17.77 24.80
CA VAL A 537 -7.62 19.18 24.82
C VAL A 537 -8.22 19.50 26.16
N VAL A 538 -7.66 20.50 26.80
CA VAL A 538 -8.25 21.08 28.00
C VAL A 538 -9.15 22.23 27.56
N VAL A 539 -10.46 21.99 27.54
CA VAL A 539 -11.43 23.05 27.26
C VAL A 539 -11.57 23.90 28.52
N ALA A 540 -11.22 25.17 28.40
CA ALA A 540 -11.48 26.14 29.46
C ALA A 540 -13.00 26.28 29.65
N VAL A 541 -13.50 25.96 30.85
CA VAL A 541 -14.90 26.13 31.21
C VAL A 541 -15.18 27.63 31.33
N GLU A 542 -16.06 28.18 30.53
CA GLU A 542 -16.61 29.50 30.83
C GLU A 542 -17.38 29.41 32.15
N PRO A 543 -17.24 30.41 33.07
CA PRO A 543 -17.72 30.30 34.44
C PRO A 543 -19.23 30.18 34.64
N ASN A 544 -20.01 30.15 33.57
CA ASN A 544 -21.51 30.15 33.64
C ASN A 544 -22.20 28.96 32.95
N THR A 545 -21.50 27.95 32.45
CA THR A 545 -22.12 26.75 31.88
C THR A 545 -21.60 25.49 32.57
N GLN A 546 -22.50 24.81 33.30
CA GLN A 546 -22.21 23.54 34.01
C GLN A 546 -22.00 22.32 33.06
N VAL A 547 -21.47 22.50 31.88
CA VAL A 547 -21.19 21.38 30.96
C VAL A 547 -19.70 21.35 30.68
N ASN A 548 -18.98 20.49 31.41
CA ASN A 548 -17.62 20.09 31.10
C ASN A 548 -17.63 19.27 29.79
N THR A 549 -17.46 19.90 28.64
CA THR A 549 -17.23 19.18 27.38
C THR A 549 -15.74 18.90 27.26
N THR A 550 -15.28 17.82 27.86
CA THR A 550 -13.94 17.31 27.60
C THR A 550 -13.96 16.60 26.24
N VAL A 551 -13.19 17.10 25.27
CA VAL A 551 -12.98 16.34 24.04
C VAL A 551 -12.23 15.06 24.41
N ALA A 552 -12.77 13.90 24.02
CA ALA A 552 -12.14 12.61 24.31
C ALA A 552 -10.70 12.58 23.77
N PRO A 553 -9.76 11.93 24.48
CA PRO A 553 -8.40 11.73 23.97
C PRO A 553 -8.44 11.03 22.59
N VAL A 554 -7.65 11.53 21.64
CA VAL A 554 -7.57 10.99 20.27
C VAL A 554 -6.18 10.41 20.04
N VAL A 555 -6.12 9.13 19.68
CA VAL A 555 -4.86 8.47 19.32
C VAL A 555 -4.50 8.78 17.87
N ALA A 556 -3.23 9.09 17.61
CA ALA A 556 -2.74 9.26 16.25
C ALA A 556 -2.72 7.91 15.51
N ILE A 557 -3.22 7.91 14.29
CA ILE A 557 -3.36 6.71 13.46
C ILE A 557 -2.52 6.79 12.19
N TRP A 558 -2.18 5.62 11.65
CA TRP A 558 -1.63 5.46 10.31
C TRP A 558 -2.42 4.42 9.53
N LYS A 559 -2.63 4.68 8.24
CA LYS A 559 -3.28 3.76 7.30
C LYS A 559 -2.32 3.38 6.18
N PRO A 560 -2.18 2.09 5.86
CA PRO A 560 -1.40 1.66 4.72
C PRO A 560 -2.02 2.14 3.40
N VAL A 561 -1.17 2.48 2.44
CA VAL A 561 -1.63 2.90 1.11
C VAL A 561 -2.34 1.74 0.42
N GLY A 562 -3.53 2.01 -0.14
CA GLY A 562 -4.34 1.00 -0.85
C GLY A 562 -5.05 -0.02 0.04
N ASP A 563 -5.04 0.19 1.37
CA ASP A 563 -5.88 -0.54 2.32
C ASP A 563 -6.76 0.47 3.06
N THR A 564 -8.06 0.34 2.92
CA THR A 564 -9.03 1.26 3.53
C THR A 564 -9.48 0.80 4.92
N GLU A 565 -9.25 -0.45 5.27
CA GLU A 565 -9.78 -1.09 6.48
C GLU A 565 -8.76 -1.14 7.61
N THR A 566 -7.50 -1.41 7.30
CA THR A 566 -6.46 -1.54 8.33
C THR A 566 -6.03 -0.18 8.86
N VAL A 567 -6.10 -0.04 10.18
CA VAL A 567 -5.67 1.16 10.91
C VAL A 567 -4.69 0.75 11.98
N PHE A 568 -3.56 1.41 12.03
CA PHE A 568 -2.58 1.26 13.11
C PHE A 568 -2.65 2.46 14.04
N ASP A 569 -2.87 2.23 15.32
CA ASP A 569 -2.92 3.23 16.40
C ASP A 569 -1.63 3.24 17.26
N THR A 570 -0.68 2.36 16.94
CA THR A 570 0.62 2.25 17.60
C THR A 570 1.75 2.52 16.61
N LEU A 571 2.84 3.06 17.13
CA LEU A 571 4.11 3.24 16.45
C LEU A 571 5.16 2.32 17.10
N LYS A 572 5.72 1.39 16.33
CA LYS A 572 6.82 0.53 16.82
C LYS A 572 8.13 1.33 16.76
N LEU A 573 8.65 1.65 17.93
CA LEU A 573 9.92 2.35 18.08
C LEU A 573 11.04 1.36 18.33
N ALA A 574 12.02 1.31 17.42
CA ALA A 574 13.25 0.55 17.59
C ALA A 574 14.38 1.48 18.03
N VAL A 575 14.96 1.18 19.20
CA VAL A 575 16.20 1.80 19.69
C VAL A 575 17.36 0.96 19.16
N GLY A 576 18.20 1.54 18.33
CA GLY A 576 19.32 0.85 17.67
C GLY A 576 20.70 1.38 18.10
N LEU A 577 21.73 0.68 17.62
CA LEU A 577 23.13 1.08 17.80
C LEU A 577 23.63 1.84 16.58
N PRO A 578 24.35 2.96 16.75
CA PRO A 578 25.16 3.51 15.67
C PRO A 578 26.27 2.53 15.30
N THR A 579 26.78 2.62 14.07
CA THR A 579 27.90 1.77 13.61
C THR A 579 29.14 2.06 14.45
N PRO A 580 29.69 1.06 15.16
CA PRO A 580 30.79 1.28 16.09
C PRO A 580 32.17 1.41 15.45
N PHE A 581 32.28 1.17 14.14
CA PHE A 581 33.54 1.25 13.36
C PHE A 581 33.26 1.69 11.94
N LYS A 582 34.31 2.09 11.19
CA LYS A 582 34.23 2.45 9.78
C LYS A 582 35.16 1.57 8.96
N VAL A 583 34.72 1.13 7.78
CA VAL A 583 35.55 0.42 6.80
C VAL A 583 35.63 1.27 5.53
N TRP A 584 36.83 1.51 5.04
CA TRP A 584 37.05 2.31 3.84
C TRP A 584 38.19 1.77 3.00
N GLY A 585 38.22 2.12 1.70
CA GLY A 585 39.26 1.72 0.78
C GLY A 585 39.66 2.82 -0.17
N ILE A 586 40.89 2.81 -0.66
CA ILE A 586 41.34 3.76 -1.66
C ILE A 586 40.65 3.43 -2.99
N TYR A 587 40.05 4.44 -3.60
CA TYR A 587 39.44 4.28 -4.91
C TYR A 587 40.53 4.26 -5.98
N ASN A 588 40.75 3.08 -6.58
CA ASN A 588 41.58 2.87 -7.75
C ASN A 588 40.90 1.95 -8.76
N SER A 589 41.26 2.02 -10.00
CA SER A 589 40.83 1.11 -11.04
C SER A 589 41.92 0.06 -11.28
N GLU A 590 41.55 -1.21 -11.15
CA GLU A 590 42.43 -2.35 -11.39
C GLU A 590 41.84 -3.24 -12.48
N TYR A 591 42.72 -3.91 -13.21
CA TYR A 591 42.35 -4.87 -14.24
C TYR A 591 42.56 -6.27 -13.71
N ALA A 592 41.57 -7.13 -13.86
CA ALA A 592 41.67 -8.54 -13.48
C ALA A 592 41.11 -9.42 -14.60
N ASN A 593 41.66 -10.60 -14.75
CA ASN A 593 41.20 -11.58 -15.73
C ASN A 593 39.88 -12.21 -15.22
N ARG A 594 38.95 -12.46 -16.12
CA ARG A 594 37.77 -13.28 -15.78
C ARG A 594 38.22 -14.68 -15.33
N GLY A 595 37.48 -15.28 -14.38
CA GLY A 595 37.89 -16.57 -13.79
C GLY A 595 39.05 -16.48 -12.82
N SER A 596 39.55 -15.28 -12.51
CA SER A 596 40.63 -15.07 -11.55
C SER A 596 40.14 -14.49 -10.23
N SER A 597 41.01 -14.47 -9.24
CA SER A 597 40.80 -13.74 -8.00
C SER A 597 41.81 -12.60 -7.88
N TYR A 598 41.39 -11.51 -7.24
CA TYR A 598 42.28 -10.42 -6.87
C TYR A 598 42.01 -9.98 -5.44
N ALA A 599 43.01 -9.43 -4.78
CA ALA A 599 42.88 -8.94 -3.41
C ALA A 599 42.95 -7.42 -3.38
N ARG A 600 42.06 -6.80 -2.63
CA ARG A 600 42.00 -5.36 -2.43
C ARG A 600 42.24 -5.01 -0.98
N LYS A 601 43.02 -3.95 -0.76
CA LYS A 601 43.30 -3.45 0.59
C LYS A 601 42.21 -2.50 1.07
N PHE A 602 41.78 -2.72 2.28
CA PHE A 602 40.84 -1.87 3.02
C PHE A 602 41.42 -1.51 4.38
N PHE A 603 40.88 -0.45 4.96
CA PHE A 603 41.27 0.10 6.27
C PHE A 603 40.08 0.10 7.20
N ILE A 604 40.32 0.03 8.50
CA ILE A 604 39.33 0.05 9.54
C ILE A 604 39.67 1.16 10.54
N ASP A 605 38.72 2.07 10.76
CA ASP A 605 38.69 2.94 11.92
C ASP A 605 37.76 2.29 12.95
N ARG A 606 38.34 1.80 14.05
CA ARG A 606 37.61 1.04 15.04
C ARG A 606 36.93 1.89 16.10
N GLY A 607 37.23 3.19 16.22
CA GLY A 607 36.77 3.99 17.32
C GLY A 607 37.06 3.28 18.66
N GLU A 608 36.01 3.09 19.47
CA GLU A 608 36.07 2.36 20.74
C GLU A 608 35.85 0.84 20.61
N PHE A 609 35.59 0.32 19.39
CA PHE A 609 35.27 -1.09 19.18
C PHE A 609 36.50 -1.98 19.25
N LYS A 610 36.52 -2.96 20.17
CA LYS A 610 37.64 -3.87 20.44
C LYS A 610 37.38 -5.32 20.04
N GLY A 611 36.27 -5.59 19.36
CA GLY A 611 35.94 -6.94 18.91
C GLY A 611 36.50 -7.30 17.54
N PRO A 612 36.47 -8.59 17.14
CA PRO A 612 36.73 -9.00 15.77
C PRO A 612 35.63 -8.51 14.85
N ILE A 613 35.99 -8.17 13.58
CA ILE A 613 35.04 -7.70 12.57
C ILE A 613 34.96 -8.73 11.47
N ARG A 614 33.75 -9.17 11.12
CA ARG A 614 33.51 -10.03 9.97
C ARG A 614 33.33 -9.17 8.72
N ILE A 615 34.17 -9.37 7.73
CA ILE A 615 34.11 -8.64 6.44
C ILE A 615 33.56 -9.55 5.37
N MET A 616 32.61 -9.04 4.61
CA MET A 616 32.00 -9.71 3.46
C MET A 616 31.71 -8.72 2.34
N LEU A 617 31.29 -9.19 1.17
CA LEU A 617 30.74 -8.31 0.14
C LEU A 617 29.49 -7.62 0.70
N ALA A 618 29.38 -6.34 0.48
CA ALA A 618 28.26 -5.56 0.95
C ALA A 618 26.95 -5.98 0.26
N ASP A 619 25.84 -5.93 0.97
CA ASP A 619 24.52 -6.20 0.40
C ASP A 619 24.16 -5.15 -0.66
N THR A 620 24.53 -3.89 -0.43
CA THR A 620 24.41 -2.83 -1.43
C THR A 620 25.69 -2.69 -2.23
N GLN A 621 25.61 -2.89 -3.54
CA GLN A 621 26.73 -2.74 -4.47
C GLN A 621 26.51 -1.54 -5.40
N ALA A 622 27.60 -0.84 -5.74
CA ALA A 622 27.51 0.30 -6.65
C ALA A 622 27.23 -0.10 -8.11
N ARG A 623 27.49 -1.35 -8.48
CA ARG A 623 27.21 -1.95 -9.78
C ARG A 623 26.93 -3.44 -9.59
N HIS A 624 26.23 -3.99 -10.56
CA HIS A 624 25.92 -5.40 -10.61
C HIS A 624 27.18 -6.29 -10.58
N LEU A 625 27.19 -7.25 -9.66
CA LEU A 625 28.31 -8.17 -9.45
C LEU A 625 27.91 -9.64 -9.67
N GLN A 626 27.12 -9.93 -10.69
CA GLN A 626 26.62 -11.28 -10.94
C GLN A 626 27.76 -12.30 -10.98
N GLY A 627 27.68 -13.30 -10.09
CA GLY A 627 28.70 -14.33 -9.94
C GLY A 627 30.03 -13.89 -9.32
N VAL A 628 30.18 -12.62 -8.94
CA VAL A 628 31.31 -12.16 -8.15
C VAL A 628 31.12 -12.58 -6.70
N THR A 629 32.11 -13.28 -6.16
CA THR A 629 32.09 -13.81 -4.79
C THR A 629 33.27 -13.32 -3.96
N GLY A 630 33.08 -13.30 -2.64
CA GLY A 630 34.13 -13.02 -1.67
C GLY A 630 33.95 -13.89 -0.45
N ARG A 631 35.00 -14.49 0.06
CA ARG A 631 34.92 -15.28 1.29
C ARG A 631 34.78 -14.39 2.49
N LEU A 632 34.02 -14.84 3.48
CA LEU A 632 33.98 -14.20 4.79
C LEU A 632 35.38 -14.14 5.39
N LEU A 633 35.83 -12.95 5.73
CA LEU A 633 37.09 -12.69 6.42
C LEU A 633 36.79 -12.21 7.86
N VAL A 634 37.48 -12.77 8.83
CA VAL A 634 37.44 -12.27 10.22
C VAL A 634 38.70 -11.47 10.47
N VAL A 635 38.55 -10.16 10.70
CA VAL A 635 39.69 -9.28 11.01
C VAL A 635 39.84 -9.19 12.53
N PRO A 636 41.01 -9.57 13.08
CA PRO A 636 41.27 -9.54 14.52
C PRO A 636 41.16 -8.12 15.13
N PRO A 637 41.01 -8.01 16.47
CA PRO A 637 40.86 -6.72 17.12
C PRO A 637 42.04 -5.75 16.95
N GLU A 638 43.23 -6.27 16.81
CA GLU A 638 44.48 -5.51 16.65
C GLU A 638 44.71 -4.96 15.26
N ASP A 639 44.06 -5.52 14.24
CA ASP A 639 44.27 -5.12 12.85
C ASP A 639 43.40 -3.89 12.49
N THR A 640 44.07 -2.92 11.85
CA THR A 640 43.43 -1.69 11.30
C THR A 640 43.37 -1.70 9.79
N GLU A 641 43.88 -2.75 9.14
CA GLU A 641 43.83 -2.95 7.70
C GLU A 641 43.70 -4.44 7.35
N PHE A 642 43.19 -4.73 6.18
CA PHE A 642 43.03 -6.09 5.70
C PHE A 642 43.04 -6.16 4.16
N LEU A 643 43.38 -7.36 3.62
CA LEU A 643 43.20 -7.67 2.20
C LEU A 643 41.95 -8.52 2.03
N PHE A 644 41.00 -8.02 1.25
CA PHE A 644 39.79 -8.76 0.92
C PHE A 644 39.88 -9.37 -0.47
N GLN A 645 39.78 -10.71 -0.54
CA GLN A 645 39.89 -11.45 -1.79
C GLN A 645 38.52 -11.55 -2.48
N ILE A 646 38.50 -11.17 -3.76
CA ILE A 646 37.32 -11.16 -4.64
C ILE A 646 37.56 -12.13 -5.77
N GLN A 647 36.61 -13.01 -6.06
CA GLN A 647 36.65 -13.98 -7.15
C GLN A 647 35.74 -13.53 -8.29
N LEU A 648 36.28 -13.47 -9.49
CA LEU A 648 35.53 -13.14 -10.71
C LEU A 648 35.09 -14.41 -11.42
N PRO A 649 33.85 -14.53 -11.89
CA PRO A 649 33.42 -15.71 -12.60
C PRO A 649 34.10 -15.84 -13.99
N PRO A 650 34.33 -17.05 -14.50
CA PRO A 650 34.98 -17.26 -15.78
C PRO A 650 34.16 -16.77 -16.99
N TRP A 651 32.88 -16.63 -16.82
CA TRP A 651 31.94 -16.17 -17.85
C TRP A 651 31.70 -14.66 -17.82
N MET A 652 32.33 -13.93 -16.91
CA MET A 652 32.14 -12.47 -16.82
C MET A 652 32.54 -11.79 -18.13
N GLN A 653 31.71 -10.83 -18.57
CA GLN A 653 31.97 -10.11 -19.82
C GLN A 653 33.26 -9.28 -19.72
N VAL A 654 34.14 -9.42 -20.74
CA VAL A 654 35.35 -8.61 -20.84
C VAL A 654 35.02 -7.13 -21.08
N GLY A 655 35.79 -6.24 -20.47
CA GLY A 655 35.60 -4.79 -20.57
C GLY A 655 34.57 -4.23 -19.62
N ARG A 656 33.93 -5.05 -18.80
CA ARG A 656 33.02 -4.59 -17.75
C ARG A 656 33.78 -4.03 -16.56
N THR A 657 33.26 -2.89 -16.04
CA THR A 657 33.73 -2.32 -14.78
C THR A 657 32.78 -2.76 -13.68
N CYS A 658 33.27 -3.41 -12.64
CA CYS A 658 32.51 -3.65 -11.43
C CYS A 658 33.08 -2.83 -10.26
N ARG A 659 32.24 -2.34 -9.38
CA ARG A 659 32.64 -1.65 -8.16
C ARG A 659 32.25 -2.51 -6.96
N SER A 660 33.20 -3.26 -6.46
CA SER A 660 32.99 -4.12 -5.30
C SER A 660 33.04 -3.30 -4.02
N CYS A 661 31.97 -3.34 -3.26
CA CYS A 661 31.90 -2.77 -1.92
C CYS A 661 31.96 -3.89 -0.88
N VAL A 662 32.60 -3.63 0.24
CA VAL A 662 32.63 -4.54 1.40
C VAL A 662 31.87 -3.94 2.55
N MET A 663 31.36 -4.80 3.43
CA MET A 663 30.77 -4.40 4.70
C MET A 663 31.41 -5.18 5.84
N GLY A 664 31.47 -4.53 7.02
CA GLY A 664 31.84 -5.16 8.28
C GLY A 664 30.58 -5.43 9.12
N VAL A 665 30.56 -6.60 9.76
CA VAL A 665 29.46 -7.05 10.63
C VAL A 665 30.02 -7.50 11.99
#